data_308ac8332e77251be2dede7bf3780167
#
_entry.id   308ac8332e77251be2dede7bf3780167
#
_cell.length_a   1.000
_cell.length_b   1.000
_cell.length_c   1.000
_cell.angle_alpha   90.00
_cell.angle_beta   90.00
_cell.angle_gamma   90.00
#
_symmetry.space_group_name_H-M   'P 1'
#
loop_
_entity.id
_entity.type
_entity.pdbx_description
1 polymer ?
#
loop_
_entity_poly.entity_id
_entity_poly.type
_entity_poly.pdbx_seq_one_letter_code
_entity_poly.pdbx_strand_id
1 'polypeptide(L)'
;MNISYKWLKEYVDFDMTAQEVADALTSIGLEVDGVEEVQTIRGGLKGLVVGKVLTCEVHPDSDHMHVTTVDLGDGNEPTQIVCGAHNVAAGQKVIVATLGTKLYDGDKEFVIKKSKLRGVESYGMICAEDEIGVGNGHDGIMVLPEDTPVGMPAATYFNLESDWLIEVDITPNRADACSHWGVARDLYAYLVRNGKKTTLHRPDDKAFAVDNHELPIAVEIERPEACLRYCAVTLKGCEIKESPKWLQEKLITIGLRPINNIVDITNYVMMAYGQPLHCFDADMIAGGKIVVKTLPQGSSFVTLDGEKRELSDRDLLICNTEEPMCIAGVLGGKGSGTYDTTRDVLFESAYFHPTWVRKSARRHGLSTDASFRFERGVDPDGQLYALKQAALLAKELAGGEIAMEIVDVQSPELKKSFDVELEYQYVHELIGKEIPHDLIRTILTALDMQIVSENEKGLSLRVPAYRVDVQRPCDVVEDILRVYGYNNVEIPTSLKSSLTTKSIYDVSQKLQNVVSEQLIGEGFNEILNNSLTCEAYYNELKTYSADHLVRLLNPLSSDLNVMRQTLLFGGLESIAHNVNRKEGNLRFFEFGNCYSYDATKRVEGKVLSPYHEDLHLGLWITGKRVMDSWAHANEDSSIYELKAYAMNVLSRLGIPLGGLLVKEGTNDIFAKSIVVEDRNGKVCLELGLVSKALLAVCEVDQEVYFADFNWSVLMKKLPKKDVSYTELSKFPAVRRDLALLLDVNVPFADVERVARSCEKKLLRKVELFDVYEGEHLPAGKKSYAVAFTLSDESKTMNDKQTEAIMGKIIKQLQQQLGAELR
;
A
#
# COMPACT_ATOMS: atom_id res chain seq x y z
N MET A 1 -5.49 0.87 15.92
CA MET A 1 -6.03 1.65 17.07
C MET A 1 -6.55 0.69 18.12
N ASN A 2 -6.05 0.83 19.34
CA ASN A 2 -6.41 -0.06 20.42
C ASN A 2 -7.63 0.51 21.18
N ILE A 3 -8.69 -0.29 21.29
CA ILE A 3 -9.96 0.08 21.94
C ILE A 3 -10.22 -0.85 23.12
N SER A 4 -10.40 -0.29 24.31
CA SER A 4 -10.88 -1.04 25.47
C SER A 4 -12.40 -1.21 25.37
N TYR A 5 -12.84 -2.45 25.51
CA TYR A 5 -14.27 -2.81 25.49
C TYR A 5 -15.05 -2.17 26.65
N LYS A 6 -14.47 -2.15 27.86
CA LYS A 6 -15.11 -1.50 29.02
C LYS A 6 -15.19 0.02 28.85
N TRP A 7 -14.13 0.62 28.35
CA TRP A 7 -14.12 2.05 28.08
C TRP A 7 -15.09 2.43 26.96
N LEU A 8 -15.24 1.59 25.93
CA LEU A 8 -16.23 1.80 24.88
C LEU A 8 -17.67 1.79 25.43
N LYS A 9 -17.96 0.93 26.41
CA LYS A 9 -19.26 0.87 27.11
C LYS A 9 -19.61 2.15 27.90
N GLU A 10 -18.64 2.96 28.22
CA GLU A 10 -18.91 4.26 28.87
C GLU A 10 -19.53 5.27 27.89
N TYR A 11 -19.34 5.08 26.60
CA TYR A 11 -19.81 5.99 25.55
C TYR A 11 -21.06 5.51 24.82
N VAL A 12 -21.28 4.20 24.75
CA VAL A 12 -22.43 3.65 24.01
C VAL A 12 -23.00 2.44 24.74
N ASP A 13 -24.33 2.40 24.89
CA ASP A 13 -25.01 1.29 25.54
C ASP A 13 -25.16 0.11 24.57
N PHE A 14 -24.66 -1.06 24.94
CA PHE A 14 -24.87 -2.30 24.21
C PHE A 14 -24.75 -3.54 25.11
N ASP A 15 -25.43 -4.60 24.66
CA ASP A 15 -25.39 -5.93 25.29
C ASP A 15 -24.87 -6.92 24.23
N MET A 16 -23.57 -6.85 23.97
CA MET A 16 -22.82 -7.65 23.00
C MET A 16 -21.49 -8.07 23.65
N THR A 17 -20.99 -9.24 23.30
CA THR A 17 -19.64 -9.67 23.65
C THR A 17 -18.57 -8.85 22.90
N ALA A 18 -17.33 -8.91 23.34
CA ALA A 18 -16.22 -8.24 22.65
C ALA A 18 -16.08 -8.72 21.19
N GLN A 19 -16.27 -10.03 20.96
CA GLN A 19 -16.24 -10.59 19.60
C GLN A 19 -17.40 -10.09 18.72
N GLU A 20 -18.61 -10.02 19.24
CA GLU A 20 -19.76 -9.48 18.50
C GLU A 20 -19.59 -7.99 18.18
N VAL A 21 -18.93 -7.22 19.06
CA VAL A 21 -18.56 -5.83 18.79
C VAL A 21 -17.53 -5.76 17.65
N ALA A 22 -16.52 -6.62 17.67
CA ALA A 22 -15.50 -6.70 16.62
C ALA A 22 -16.14 -7.04 15.24
N ASP A 23 -17.04 -8.03 15.21
CA ASP A 23 -17.76 -8.41 14.00
C ASP A 23 -18.65 -7.27 13.48
N ALA A 24 -19.31 -6.53 14.39
CA ALA A 24 -20.13 -5.38 14.04
C ALA A 24 -19.28 -4.24 13.45
N LEU A 25 -18.16 -3.88 14.07
CA LEU A 25 -17.24 -2.85 13.59
C LEU A 25 -16.68 -3.20 12.22
N THR A 26 -16.20 -4.43 12.03
CA THR A 26 -15.70 -4.92 10.74
C THR A 26 -16.80 -4.83 9.67
N SER A 27 -18.04 -5.18 10.00
CA SER A 27 -19.16 -5.15 9.04
C SER A 27 -19.51 -3.75 8.53
N ILE A 28 -19.13 -2.70 9.25
CA ILE A 28 -19.37 -1.30 8.90
C ILE A 28 -18.09 -0.56 8.46
N GLY A 29 -17.00 -1.30 8.17
CA GLY A 29 -15.77 -0.77 7.58
C GLY A 29 -14.72 -0.29 8.58
N LEU A 30 -14.82 -0.69 9.85
CA LEU A 30 -13.75 -0.59 10.85
C LEU A 30 -13.21 -2.00 11.10
N GLU A 31 -12.26 -2.44 10.28
CA GLU A 31 -11.68 -3.79 10.35
C GLU A 31 -11.03 -4.03 11.70
N VAL A 32 -11.32 -5.18 12.29
CA VAL A 32 -10.74 -5.60 13.57
C VAL A 32 -9.76 -6.73 13.31
N ASP A 33 -8.49 -6.49 13.63
CA ASP A 33 -7.40 -7.44 13.45
C ASP A 33 -7.34 -8.49 14.56
N GLY A 34 -7.74 -8.11 15.79
CA GLY A 34 -7.68 -9.00 16.94
C GLY A 34 -8.59 -8.57 18.11
N VAL A 35 -8.95 -9.56 18.92
CA VAL A 35 -9.66 -9.37 20.19
C VAL A 35 -8.92 -10.17 21.26
N GLU A 36 -8.35 -9.47 22.24
CA GLU A 36 -7.56 -10.11 23.30
C GLU A 36 -8.12 -9.78 24.69
N GLU A 37 -8.14 -10.76 25.60
CA GLU A 37 -8.45 -10.52 27.00
C GLU A 37 -7.25 -9.94 27.73
N VAL A 38 -7.34 -8.69 28.16
CA VAL A 38 -6.31 -8.01 28.94
C VAL A 38 -6.59 -8.18 30.41
N GLN A 39 -5.65 -8.81 31.09
CA GLN A 39 -5.72 -9.05 32.53
C GLN A 39 -4.83 -8.04 33.25
N THR A 40 -5.37 -7.33 34.24
CA THR A 40 -4.65 -6.35 35.04
C THR A 40 -3.41 -6.99 35.75
N ILE A 41 -3.54 -8.27 36.10
CA ILE A 41 -2.43 -9.09 36.64
C ILE A 41 -2.27 -10.28 35.69
N ARG A 42 -1.06 -10.49 35.21
CA ARG A 42 -0.71 -11.58 34.31
C ARG A 42 -1.14 -12.95 34.86
N GLY A 43 -1.95 -13.69 34.10
CA GLY A 43 -2.51 -14.97 34.56
C GLY A 43 -3.86 -14.85 35.26
N GLY A 44 -4.34 -13.62 35.55
CA GLY A 44 -5.64 -13.34 36.17
C GLY A 44 -5.87 -14.02 37.49
N LEU A 45 -4.80 -14.33 38.26
CA LEU A 45 -4.81 -15.08 39.51
C LEU A 45 -5.56 -16.43 39.42
N LYS A 46 -5.61 -17.05 38.22
CA LYS A 46 -6.24 -18.36 38.02
C LYS A 46 -5.52 -19.44 38.81
N GLY A 47 -6.27 -20.22 39.63
CA GLY A 47 -5.72 -21.27 40.51
C GLY A 47 -5.22 -20.78 41.87
N LEU A 48 -5.33 -19.49 42.15
CA LEU A 48 -5.06 -18.90 43.44
C LEU A 48 -6.36 -18.79 44.23
N VAL A 49 -6.37 -19.26 45.48
CA VAL A 49 -7.53 -19.28 46.36
C VAL A 49 -7.20 -18.82 47.77
N VAL A 50 -8.18 -18.33 48.49
CA VAL A 50 -8.05 -18.00 49.90
C VAL A 50 -8.04 -19.31 50.72
N GLY A 51 -6.95 -19.58 51.42
CA GLY A 51 -6.81 -20.73 52.32
C GLY A 51 -6.75 -20.30 53.77
N LYS A 52 -7.13 -21.21 54.71
CA LYS A 52 -6.95 -21.04 56.16
C LYS A 52 -5.89 -22.00 56.64
N VAL A 53 -4.84 -21.47 57.24
CA VAL A 53 -3.81 -22.27 57.89
C VAL A 53 -4.37 -22.90 59.19
N LEU A 54 -4.52 -24.22 59.19
CA LEU A 54 -5.05 -24.95 60.35
C LEU A 54 -3.95 -25.28 61.37
N THR A 55 -2.80 -25.77 60.87
CA THR A 55 -1.62 -26.09 61.71
C THR A 55 -0.37 -25.46 61.11
N CYS A 56 0.59 -25.10 61.97
CA CYS A 56 1.88 -24.57 61.55
C CYS A 56 2.96 -25.12 62.54
N GLU A 57 3.76 -26.05 62.03
CA GLU A 57 4.81 -26.70 62.79
C GLU A 57 6.17 -26.39 62.13
N VAL A 58 7.24 -26.33 62.98
CA VAL A 58 8.59 -26.14 62.48
C VAL A 58 9.02 -27.36 61.66
N HIS A 59 9.64 -27.12 60.51
CA HIS A 59 10.10 -28.20 59.64
C HIS A 59 11.18 -29.05 60.31
N PRO A 60 11.10 -30.42 60.28
CA PRO A 60 12.02 -31.28 61.01
C PRO A 60 13.50 -31.10 60.67
N ASP A 61 13.79 -30.71 59.40
CA ASP A 61 15.16 -30.54 58.89
C ASP A 61 15.48 -29.08 58.48
N SER A 62 14.75 -28.10 59.05
CA SER A 62 15.00 -26.68 58.77
C SER A 62 14.55 -25.80 59.91
N ASP A 63 15.36 -24.80 60.27
CA ASP A 63 15.08 -23.74 61.21
C ASP A 63 14.33 -22.53 60.63
N HIS A 64 14.16 -22.49 59.32
CA HIS A 64 13.53 -21.37 58.59
C HIS A 64 12.22 -21.76 57.94
N MET A 65 11.88 -23.05 57.84
CA MET A 65 10.66 -23.49 57.13
C MET A 65 9.64 -24.03 58.13
N HIS A 66 8.38 -23.91 57.74
CA HIS A 66 7.24 -24.45 58.46
C HIS A 66 6.47 -25.44 57.60
N VAL A 67 6.01 -26.51 58.19
CA VAL A 67 5.05 -27.44 57.59
C VAL A 67 3.67 -27.01 58.04
N THR A 68 2.82 -26.66 57.08
CA THR A 68 1.47 -26.20 57.38
C THR A 68 0.45 -27.15 56.79
N THR A 69 -0.72 -27.25 57.40
CA THR A 69 -1.92 -27.81 56.78
C THR A 69 -2.90 -26.69 56.55
N VAL A 70 -3.39 -26.57 55.29
CA VAL A 70 -4.23 -25.45 54.84
C VAL A 70 -5.54 -25.99 54.35
N ASP A 71 -6.63 -25.47 54.87
CA ASP A 71 -7.98 -25.67 54.36
C ASP A 71 -8.19 -24.74 53.13
N LEU A 72 -8.50 -25.32 51.99
CA LEU A 72 -8.74 -24.57 50.73
C LEU A 72 -10.22 -24.30 50.46
N GLY A 73 -11.10 -24.73 51.35
CA GLY A 73 -12.54 -24.50 51.23
C GLY A 73 -13.22 -25.35 50.14
N ASP A 74 -12.56 -26.36 49.62
CA ASP A 74 -13.04 -27.25 48.56
C ASP A 74 -13.73 -28.53 49.07
N GLY A 75 -13.82 -28.67 50.38
CA GLY A 75 -14.42 -29.83 51.07
C GLY A 75 -13.55 -31.09 51.11
N ASN A 76 -12.31 -31.02 50.65
CA ASN A 76 -11.32 -32.08 50.70
C ASN A 76 -10.52 -32.07 52.03
N GLU A 77 -9.65 -33.06 52.21
CA GLU A 77 -8.69 -33.03 53.33
C GLU A 77 -7.76 -31.82 53.23
N PRO A 78 -7.36 -31.21 54.37
CA PRO A 78 -6.45 -30.06 54.35
C PRO A 78 -5.15 -30.35 53.64
N THR A 79 -4.73 -29.42 52.79
CA THR A 79 -3.54 -29.55 51.93
C THR A 79 -2.26 -29.23 52.71
N GLN A 80 -1.28 -30.15 52.67
CA GLN A 80 0.04 -29.92 53.26
C GLN A 80 0.88 -29.02 52.38
N ILE A 81 1.37 -27.89 52.90
CA ILE A 81 2.22 -26.94 52.23
C ILE A 81 3.40 -26.58 53.09
N VAL A 82 4.61 -26.67 52.55
CA VAL A 82 5.84 -26.20 53.22
C VAL A 82 6.06 -24.74 52.86
N CYS A 83 6.12 -23.88 53.87
CA CYS A 83 6.29 -22.44 53.73
C CYS A 83 7.60 -21.97 54.35
N GLY A 84 8.35 -21.15 53.60
CA GLY A 84 9.62 -20.56 54.06
C GLY A 84 9.47 -19.17 54.69
N ALA A 85 8.28 -18.60 54.71
CA ALA A 85 8.07 -17.27 55.24
C ALA A 85 8.02 -17.28 56.77
N HIS A 86 8.67 -16.30 57.39
CA HIS A 86 8.78 -16.17 58.85
C HIS A 86 7.49 -15.77 59.57
N ASN A 87 6.54 -15.15 58.80
CA ASN A 87 5.29 -14.62 59.31
C ASN A 87 4.10 -15.59 59.21
N VAL A 88 4.32 -16.85 58.77
CA VAL A 88 3.25 -17.84 58.69
C VAL A 88 2.87 -18.37 60.08
N ALA A 89 1.58 -18.44 60.39
CA ALA A 89 1.07 -18.94 61.66
C ALA A 89 -0.31 -19.65 61.53
N ALA A 90 -0.61 -20.55 62.45
CA ALA A 90 -1.91 -21.20 62.52
C ALA A 90 -3.03 -20.17 62.76
N GLY A 91 -4.18 -20.36 62.08
CA GLY A 91 -5.36 -19.49 62.17
C GLY A 91 -5.44 -18.43 61.05
N GLN A 92 -4.30 -18.11 60.42
CA GLN A 92 -4.24 -17.06 59.38
C GLN A 92 -5.02 -17.44 58.12
N LYS A 93 -5.62 -16.43 57.45
CA LYS A 93 -6.09 -16.50 56.08
C LYS A 93 -5.00 -16.03 55.15
N VAL A 94 -4.73 -16.78 54.08
CA VAL A 94 -3.59 -16.58 53.17
C VAL A 94 -4.01 -16.86 51.76
N ILE A 95 -3.25 -16.35 50.79
CA ILE A 95 -3.41 -16.71 49.38
C ILE A 95 -2.59 -17.95 49.07
N VAL A 96 -3.22 -18.95 48.47
CA VAL A 96 -2.60 -20.25 48.13
C VAL A 96 -2.66 -20.47 46.62
N ALA A 97 -1.51 -20.74 46.04
CA ALA A 97 -1.39 -21.25 44.68
C ALA A 97 -1.50 -22.78 44.73
N THR A 98 -2.58 -23.31 44.13
CA THR A 98 -2.84 -24.75 44.06
C THR A 98 -1.98 -25.44 43.00
N LEU A 99 -1.93 -26.78 43.00
CA LEU A 99 -1.20 -27.52 41.96
C LEU A 99 -1.72 -27.18 40.55
N GLY A 100 -0.79 -26.90 39.63
CA GLY A 100 -1.08 -26.49 38.24
C GLY A 100 -1.22 -24.98 38.05
N THR A 101 -1.25 -24.19 39.13
CA THR A 101 -1.26 -22.73 39.05
C THR A 101 0.01 -22.23 38.38
N LYS A 102 -0.16 -21.28 37.46
CA LYS A 102 0.93 -20.57 36.81
C LYS A 102 1.18 -19.25 37.53
N LEU A 103 2.41 -19.03 37.95
CA LEU A 103 2.88 -17.78 38.51
C LEU A 103 3.92 -17.15 37.58
N TYR A 104 4.11 -15.83 37.65
CA TYR A 104 4.93 -15.08 36.73
C TYR A 104 5.92 -14.20 37.49
N ASP A 105 7.20 -14.25 37.07
CA ASP A 105 8.27 -13.36 37.56
C ASP A 105 8.82 -12.62 36.30
N GLY A 106 8.33 -11.42 36.08
CA GLY A 106 8.56 -10.71 34.84
C GLY A 106 8.09 -11.54 33.63
N ASP A 107 9.00 -11.86 32.71
CA ASP A 107 8.69 -12.67 31.53
C ASP A 107 8.72 -14.18 31.75
N LYS A 108 9.18 -14.62 32.94
CA LYS A 108 9.30 -16.04 33.27
C LYS A 108 8.00 -16.57 33.84
N GLU A 109 7.59 -17.72 33.32
CA GLU A 109 6.46 -18.50 33.83
C GLU A 109 6.96 -19.71 34.60
N PHE A 110 6.40 -20.00 35.81
CA PHE A 110 6.60 -21.25 36.48
C PHE A 110 5.27 -21.83 36.94
N VAL A 111 5.19 -23.14 36.89
CA VAL A 111 3.97 -23.87 37.26
C VAL A 111 4.16 -24.53 38.63
N ILE A 112 3.22 -24.31 39.55
CA ILE A 112 3.22 -24.97 40.88
C ILE A 112 3.00 -26.45 40.67
N LYS A 113 4.00 -27.24 41.11
CA LYS A 113 4.00 -28.70 41.06
C LYS A 113 4.20 -29.29 42.45
N LYS A 114 3.72 -30.52 42.66
CA LYS A 114 4.08 -31.29 43.85
C LYS A 114 5.61 -31.27 43.97
N SER A 115 6.09 -30.79 45.09
CA SER A 115 7.53 -30.67 45.41
C SER A 115 7.87 -31.39 46.71
N LYS A 116 9.13 -31.76 46.84
CA LYS A 116 9.65 -32.34 48.09
C LYS A 116 10.76 -31.44 48.61
N LEU A 117 10.47 -30.72 49.71
CA LEU A 117 11.36 -29.76 50.32
C LEU A 117 11.99 -30.37 51.53
N ARG A 118 13.30 -30.60 51.53
CA ARG A 118 14.08 -31.25 52.57
C ARG A 118 13.37 -32.48 53.19
N GLY A 119 12.84 -33.34 52.34
CA GLY A 119 12.20 -34.60 52.79
C GLY A 119 10.68 -34.53 52.98
N VAL A 120 10.08 -33.37 53.16
CA VAL A 120 8.64 -33.15 53.34
C VAL A 120 7.95 -32.76 52.00
N GLU A 121 6.83 -33.38 51.73
CA GLU A 121 6.06 -33.10 50.51
C GLU A 121 5.23 -31.81 50.63
N SER A 122 5.21 -30.98 49.62
CA SER A 122 4.39 -29.76 49.50
C SER A 122 3.47 -29.86 48.28
N TYR A 123 2.20 -29.58 48.49
CA TYR A 123 1.16 -29.67 47.44
C TYR A 123 0.57 -28.32 47.03
N GLY A 124 1.34 -27.27 47.18
CA GLY A 124 0.96 -25.90 46.82
C GLY A 124 2.00 -24.91 47.31
N MET A 125 1.70 -23.63 47.20
CA MET A 125 2.56 -22.54 47.69
C MET A 125 1.67 -21.47 48.34
N ILE A 126 2.06 -21.01 49.55
CA ILE A 126 1.47 -19.82 50.15
C ILE A 126 2.24 -18.62 49.63
N CYS A 127 1.57 -17.61 49.09
CA CYS A 127 2.18 -16.58 48.26
C CYS A 127 2.36 -15.24 49.01
N ALA A 128 3.42 -14.51 48.66
CA ALA A 128 3.63 -13.11 48.98
C ALA A 128 2.90 -12.21 47.96
N GLU A 129 2.84 -10.92 48.22
CA GLU A 129 2.19 -9.95 47.32
C GLU A 129 2.85 -9.85 45.94
N ASP A 130 4.18 -9.79 45.91
CA ASP A 130 4.99 -9.66 44.70
C ASP A 130 4.96 -10.94 43.86
N GLU A 131 4.88 -12.14 44.50
CA GLU A 131 4.82 -13.43 43.83
C GLU A 131 3.54 -13.61 42.99
N ILE A 132 2.48 -12.88 43.34
CA ILE A 132 1.19 -12.90 42.64
C ILE A 132 0.88 -11.58 41.91
N GLY A 133 1.79 -10.60 42.00
CA GLY A 133 1.70 -9.33 41.27
C GLY A 133 0.65 -8.34 41.80
N VAL A 134 0.22 -8.49 43.08
CA VAL A 134 -0.79 -7.57 43.69
C VAL A 134 -0.14 -6.45 44.50
N GLY A 135 1.15 -6.51 44.73
CA GLY A 135 1.93 -5.52 45.48
C GLY A 135 3.43 -5.75 45.35
N ASN A 136 4.21 -4.98 46.10
CA ASN A 136 5.68 -5.05 46.09
C ASN A 136 6.24 -5.67 47.39
N GLY A 137 5.36 -6.18 48.28
CA GLY A 137 5.76 -6.76 49.54
C GLY A 137 6.38 -8.14 49.39
N HIS A 138 7.66 -8.29 49.76
CA HIS A 138 8.44 -9.54 49.70
C HIS A 138 8.85 -10.06 51.08
N ASP A 139 8.56 -9.31 52.16
CA ASP A 139 9.02 -9.61 53.54
C ASP A 139 8.25 -10.74 54.21
N GLY A 140 7.41 -11.48 53.49
CA GLY A 140 6.64 -12.61 53.99
C GLY A 140 5.37 -12.86 53.20
N ILE A 141 4.60 -13.86 53.58
CA ILE A 141 3.35 -14.20 52.96
C ILE A 141 2.30 -13.10 53.18
N MET A 142 1.37 -12.98 52.25
CA MET A 142 0.22 -12.09 52.40
C MET A 142 -0.80 -12.67 53.38
N VAL A 143 -1.05 -11.97 54.50
CA VAL A 143 -2.07 -12.33 55.49
C VAL A 143 -3.32 -11.51 55.29
N LEU A 144 -4.45 -12.19 55.10
CA LEU A 144 -5.75 -11.58 54.86
C LEU A 144 -6.55 -11.37 56.15
N PRO A 145 -7.57 -10.48 56.16
CA PRO A 145 -8.50 -10.31 57.27
C PRO A 145 -9.20 -11.60 57.66
N GLU A 146 -9.49 -11.77 58.97
CA GLU A 146 -10.09 -13.00 59.52
C GLU A 146 -11.49 -13.33 58.95
N ASP A 147 -12.23 -12.32 58.50
CA ASP A 147 -13.56 -12.46 57.94
C ASP A 147 -13.59 -12.89 56.45
N THR A 148 -12.39 -12.97 55.81
CA THR A 148 -12.31 -13.39 54.39
C THR A 148 -12.80 -14.82 54.22
N PRO A 149 -13.73 -15.12 53.30
CA PRO A 149 -14.23 -16.48 53.06
C PRO A 149 -13.15 -17.43 52.53
N VAL A 150 -13.02 -18.60 53.16
CA VAL A 150 -12.14 -19.65 52.68
C VAL A 150 -12.65 -20.26 51.39
N GLY A 151 -11.76 -20.59 50.48
CA GLY A 151 -12.12 -21.08 49.14
C GLY A 151 -12.51 -20.01 48.12
N MET A 152 -12.56 -18.75 48.54
CA MET A 152 -12.78 -17.63 47.62
C MET A 152 -11.63 -17.57 46.62
N PRO A 153 -11.90 -17.49 45.28
CA PRO A 153 -10.85 -17.23 44.28
C PRO A 153 -10.14 -15.91 44.60
N ALA A 154 -8.81 -15.86 44.46
CA ALA A 154 -8.04 -14.66 44.71
C ALA A 154 -8.45 -13.51 43.79
N ALA A 155 -8.77 -13.81 42.54
CA ALA A 155 -9.30 -12.83 41.57
C ALA A 155 -10.55 -12.11 42.10
N THR A 156 -11.45 -12.84 42.76
CA THR A 156 -12.67 -12.26 43.38
C THR A 156 -12.33 -11.42 44.59
N TYR A 157 -11.37 -11.88 45.44
CA TYR A 157 -10.93 -11.14 46.63
C TYR A 157 -10.32 -9.79 46.26
N PHE A 158 -9.47 -9.76 45.21
CA PHE A 158 -8.84 -8.54 44.70
C PHE A 158 -9.72 -7.73 43.78
N ASN A 159 -10.94 -8.17 43.53
CA ASN A 159 -11.89 -7.53 42.60
C ASN A 159 -11.27 -7.30 41.21
N LEU A 160 -10.49 -8.29 40.73
CA LEU A 160 -9.86 -8.21 39.41
C LEU A 160 -10.91 -8.36 38.34
N GLU A 161 -10.99 -7.36 37.54
CA GLU A 161 -11.83 -7.36 36.36
C GLU A 161 -10.96 -7.43 35.10
N SER A 162 -11.15 -8.45 34.29
CA SER A 162 -10.56 -8.45 32.94
C SER A 162 -11.26 -7.45 32.03
N ASP A 163 -10.52 -6.88 31.11
CA ASP A 163 -11.04 -6.09 29.99
C ASP A 163 -10.71 -6.79 28.69
N TRP A 164 -11.27 -6.32 27.57
CA TRP A 164 -10.94 -6.81 26.25
C TRP A 164 -10.36 -5.68 25.42
N LEU A 165 -9.21 -5.97 24.80
CA LEU A 165 -8.59 -5.12 23.80
C LEU A 165 -9.14 -5.50 22.42
N ILE A 166 -9.68 -4.53 21.71
CA ILE A 166 -10.12 -4.66 20.32
C ILE A 166 -9.15 -3.85 19.47
N GLU A 167 -8.39 -4.53 18.62
CA GLU A 167 -7.44 -3.90 17.70
C GLU A 167 -8.16 -3.54 16.39
N VAL A 168 -8.36 -2.22 16.18
CA VAL A 168 -9.05 -1.69 15.00
C VAL A 168 -8.03 -1.11 14.03
N ASP A 169 -8.01 -1.60 12.78
CA ASP A 169 -7.21 -0.97 11.72
C ASP A 169 -7.96 0.24 11.15
N ILE A 170 -7.34 1.41 11.28
CA ILE A 170 -7.93 2.69 10.88
C ILE A 170 -7.32 3.14 9.55
N THR A 171 -8.10 3.09 8.50
CA THR A 171 -7.72 3.62 7.20
C THR A 171 -7.53 5.14 7.24
N PRO A 172 -6.67 5.74 6.40
CA PRO A 172 -6.35 7.17 6.46
C PRO A 172 -7.55 8.12 6.30
N ASN A 173 -8.63 7.69 5.67
CA ASN A 173 -9.86 8.47 5.50
C ASN A 173 -10.76 8.47 6.74
N ARG A 174 -10.57 7.52 7.68
CA ARG A 174 -11.40 7.37 8.87
C ARG A 174 -10.77 8.02 10.11
N ALA A 175 -10.28 9.26 9.96
CA ALA A 175 -9.73 10.06 11.06
C ALA A 175 -10.71 10.24 12.23
N ASP A 176 -11.99 10.24 11.95
CA ASP A 176 -13.09 10.29 12.92
C ASP A 176 -13.13 9.12 13.90
N ALA A 177 -12.59 7.96 13.51
CA ALA A 177 -12.56 6.73 14.30
C ALA A 177 -11.25 6.55 15.11
N CYS A 178 -10.34 7.55 15.11
CA CYS A 178 -9.07 7.48 15.85
C CYS A 178 -9.22 7.70 17.37
N SER A 179 -10.34 7.30 17.97
CA SER A 179 -10.63 7.42 19.41
C SER A 179 -11.77 6.49 19.84
N HIS A 180 -11.89 6.26 21.16
CA HIS A 180 -13.02 5.50 21.71
C HIS A 180 -14.36 6.15 21.37
N TRP A 181 -14.47 7.48 21.46
CA TRP A 181 -15.66 8.23 21.07
C TRP A 181 -16.00 8.07 19.59
N GLY A 182 -14.98 8.09 18.72
CA GLY A 182 -15.19 7.92 17.27
C GLY A 182 -15.73 6.52 16.94
N VAL A 183 -15.14 5.49 17.54
CA VAL A 183 -15.61 4.09 17.38
C VAL A 183 -17.00 3.92 17.98
N ALA A 184 -17.28 4.57 19.12
CA ALA A 184 -18.60 4.52 19.76
C ALA A 184 -19.70 5.11 18.85
N ARG A 185 -19.42 6.19 18.10
CA ARG A 185 -20.37 6.77 17.13
C ARG A 185 -20.71 5.80 16.00
N ASP A 186 -19.71 5.11 15.48
CA ASP A 186 -19.93 4.11 14.42
C ASP A 186 -20.71 2.90 14.93
N LEU A 187 -20.34 2.37 16.11
CA LEU A 187 -21.07 1.28 16.74
C LEU A 187 -22.54 1.69 17.06
N TYR A 188 -22.74 2.92 17.51
CA TYR A 188 -24.09 3.48 17.72
C TYR A 188 -24.91 3.48 16.44
N ALA A 189 -24.34 3.93 15.32
CA ALA A 189 -25.03 3.91 14.03
C ALA A 189 -25.40 2.48 13.57
N TYR A 190 -24.52 1.52 13.79
CA TYR A 190 -24.80 0.10 13.56
C TYR A 190 -25.97 -0.41 14.42
N LEU A 191 -25.95 -0.09 15.72
CA LEU A 191 -26.98 -0.54 16.66
C LEU A 191 -28.36 0.08 16.34
N VAL A 192 -28.41 1.38 16.07
CA VAL A 192 -29.64 2.09 15.67
C VAL A 192 -30.21 1.50 14.39
N ARG A 193 -29.36 1.30 13.37
CA ARG A 193 -29.79 0.68 12.10
C ARG A 193 -30.38 -0.71 12.29
N ASN A 194 -29.85 -1.47 13.24
CA ASN A 194 -30.36 -2.82 13.57
C ASN A 194 -31.52 -2.80 14.58
N GLY A 195 -32.11 -1.65 14.88
CA GLY A 195 -33.26 -1.53 15.77
C GLY A 195 -32.96 -1.86 17.24
N LYS A 196 -31.69 -1.83 17.64
CA LYS A 196 -31.29 -2.02 19.03
C LYS A 196 -31.52 -0.75 19.84
N LYS A 197 -31.98 -0.91 21.08
CA LYS A 197 -32.11 0.23 22.01
C LYS A 197 -30.70 0.59 22.48
N THR A 198 -30.28 1.80 22.20
CA THR A 198 -28.93 2.29 22.52
C THR A 198 -28.95 3.80 22.72
N THR A 199 -28.00 4.33 23.46
CA THR A 199 -27.74 5.75 23.65
C THR A 199 -26.25 6.03 23.57
N LEU A 200 -25.91 7.25 23.12
CA LEU A 200 -24.55 7.78 23.20
C LEU A 200 -24.41 8.66 24.44
N HIS A 201 -23.35 8.42 25.19
CA HIS A 201 -23.02 9.17 26.40
C HIS A 201 -21.70 9.91 26.19
N ARG A 202 -21.75 11.22 26.18
CA ARG A 202 -20.55 12.07 26.20
C ARG A 202 -20.51 12.83 27.53
N PRO A 203 -19.45 12.70 28.35
CA PRO A 203 -19.30 13.49 29.56
C PRO A 203 -19.55 15.00 29.29
N ASP A 204 -20.28 15.69 30.16
CA ASP A 204 -20.50 17.09 29.94
C ASP A 204 -19.31 17.95 30.42
N ASP A 205 -19.22 19.17 29.94
CA ASP A 205 -18.15 20.10 30.27
C ASP A 205 -18.67 21.34 31.08
N LYS A 206 -19.91 21.27 31.61
CA LYS A 206 -20.58 22.37 32.29
C LYS A 206 -19.93 22.75 33.59
N ALA A 207 -19.18 21.83 34.21
CA ALA A 207 -18.46 22.10 35.46
C ALA A 207 -17.21 22.98 35.25
N PHE A 208 -16.84 23.26 33.99
CA PHE A 208 -15.72 24.13 33.70
C PHE A 208 -16.04 25.58 34.10
N ALA A 209 -15.23 26.12 35.00
CA ALA A 209 -15.30 27.53 35.43
C ALA A 209 -13.88 28.01 35.76
N VAL A 210 -13.56 29.23 35.41
CA VAL A 210 -12.31 29.90 35.77
C VAL A 210 -12.33 30.23 37.28
N ASP A 211 -11.29 29.78 37.99
CA ASP A 211 -11.18 29.99 39.42
C ASP A 211 -10.53 31.35 39.74
N ASN A 212 -9.52 31.75 38.95
CA ASN A 212 -8.82 33.04 39.10
C ASN A 212 -8.23 33.48 37.76
N HIS A 213 -7.50 34.61 37.74
CA HIS A 213 -6.85 35.15 36.53
C HIS A 213 -5.37 35.49 36.80
N GLU A 214 -4.72 34.65 37.60
CA GLU A 214 -3.34 34.91 38.07
C GLU A 214 -2.26 34.49 37.08
N LEU A 215 -2.58 33.66 36.05
CA LEU A 215 -1.61 33.14 35.10
C LEU A 215 -2.08 33.35 33.64
N PRO A 216 -2.25 34.59 33.18
CA PRO A 216 -2.65 34.87 31.80
C PRO A 216 -1.48 34.61 30.82
N ILE A 217 -1.72 33.82 29.79
CA ILE A 217 -0.77 33.57 28.70
C ILE A 217 -1.45 33.91 27.37
N ALA A 218 -0.82 34.79 26.59
CA ALA A 218 -1.33 35.19 25.29
C ALA A 218 -0.96 34.20 24.20
N VAL A 219 -1.75 34.12 23.13
CA VAL A 219 -1.45 33.29 21.96
C VAL A 219 -1.46 34.11 20.68
N GLU A 220 -0.45 33.98 19.87
CA GLU A 220 -0.35 34.57 18.54
C GLU A 220 -0.06 33.50 17.49
N ILE A 221 -0.78 33.54 16.36
CA ILE A 221 -0.57 32.64 15.22
C ILE A 221 -0.04 33.46 14.05
N GLU A 222 1.25 33.29 13.73
CA GLU A 222 1.89 33.93 12.57
C GLU A 222 1.60 33.16 11.25
N ARG A 223 1.21 31.88 11.34
CA ARG A 223 0.92 31.00 10.19
C ARG A 223 -0.50 30.45 10.25
N PRO A 224 -1.52 31.27 10.00
CA PRO A 224 -2.92 30.85 10.10
C PRO A 224 -3.32 29.76 9.08
N GLU A 225 -2.59 29.60 7.98
CA GLU A 225 -2.75 28.53 7.01
C GLU A 225 -2.23 27.17 7.51
N ALA A 226 -1.35 27.16 8.49
CA ALA A 226 -0.74 25.96 9.07
C ALA A 226 -1.36 25.60 10.43
N CYS A 227 -1.75 26.60 11.22
CA CYS A 227 -2.48 26.45 12.47
C CYS A 227 -3.86 27.12 12.34
N LEU A 228 -4.89 26.32 12.07
CA LEU A 228 -6.23 26.85 11.82
C LEU A 228 -7.02 27.17 13.09
N ARG A 229 -6.65 26.57 14.24
CA ARG A 229 -7.21 26.85 15.55
C ARG A 229 -6.19 26.53 16.64
N TYR A 230 -6.12 27.38 17.65
CA TYR A 230 -5.30 27.13 18.83
C TYR A 230 -6.07 27.54 20.08
N CYS A 231 -6.32 26.55 20.95
CA CYS A 231 -6.97 26.78 22.24
C CYS A 231 -5.97 26.51 23.35
N ALA A 232 -5.98 27.32 24.39
CA ALA A 232 -5.12 27.16 25.56
C ALA A 232 -5.82 27.58 26.85
N VAL A 233 -5.43 26.92 27.94
CA VAL A 233 -5.85 27.27 29.30
C VAL A 233 -4.72 26.98 30.29
N THR A 234 -4.56 27.83 31.31
CA THR A 234 -3.59 27.60 32.37
C THR A 234 -4.25 27.06 33.64
N LEU A 235 -3.52 26.20 34.35
CA LEU A 235 -3.83 25.82 35.71
C LEU A 235 -2.64 26.13 36.59
N LYS A 236 -2.91 26.65 37.80
CA LYS A 236 -1.92 27.03 38.78
C LYS A 236 -1.99 26.13 40.00
N GLY A 237 -0.81 25.79 40.57
CA GLY A 237 -0.72 25.00 41.82
C GLY A 237 -0.99 23.51 41.63
N CYS A 238 -0.73 22.95 40.47
CA CYS A 238 -0.82 21.52 40.23
C CYS A 238 0.25 20.73 41.00
N GLU A 239 -0.12 19.57 41.53
CA GLU A 239 0.79 18.59 42.11
C GLU A 239 1.02 17.45 41.09
N ILE A 240 2.22 17.37 40.54
CA ILE A 240 2.60 16.25 39.67
C ILE A 240 2.87 15.01 40.53
N LYS A 241 2.12 13.94 40.28
CA LYS A 241 2.20 12.67 41.03
C LYS A 241 1.73 11.52 40.14
N GLU A 242 1.84 10.32 40.70
CA GLU A 242 1.32 9.12 40.02
C GLU A 242 -0.19 9.22 39.78
N SER A 243 -0.62 8.76 38.62
CA SER A 243 -2.04 8.73 38.24
C SER A 243 -2.86 7.78 39.11
N PRO A 244 -4.14 8.02 39.36
CA PRO A 244 -5.00 7.06 40.05
C PRO A 244 -5.15 5.77 39.23
N LYS A 245 -5.36 4.65 39.95
CA LYS A 245 -5.41 3.31 39.36
C LYS A 245 -6.36 3.20 38.14
N TRP A 246 -7.53 3.78 38.21
CA TRP A 246 -8.50 3.72 37.10
C TRP A 246 -7.96 4.33 35.79
N LEU A 247 -7.15 5.40 35.87
CA LEU A 247 -6.54 6.06 34.72
C LEU A 247 -5.38 5.21 34.18
N GLN A 248 -4.54 4.69 35.09
CA GLN A 248 -3.46 3.80 34.73
C GLN A 248 -3.99 2.54 34.00
N GLU A 249 -5.02 1.88 34.57
CA GLU A 249 -5.62 0.66 34.03
C GLU A 249 -6.18 0.90 32.61
N LYS A 250 -6.88 2.00 32.36
CA LYS A 250 -7.37 2.36 31.01
C LYS A 250 -6.23 2.52 30.01
N LEU A 251 -5.16 3.21 30.39
CA LEU A 251 -4.00 3.41 29.51
C LEU A 251 -3.24 2.11 29.26
N ILE A 252 -3.00 1.33 30.29
CA ILE A 252 -2.32 0.02 30.20
C ILE A 252 -3.11 -0.92 29.29
N THR A 253 -4.42 -0.97 29.42
CA THR A 253 -5.29 -1.83 28.59
C THR A 253 -5.11 -1.57 27.10
N ILE A 254 -4.89 -0.33 26.71
CA ILE A 254 -4.69 0.04 25.28
C ILE A 254 -3.22 0.08 24.89
N GLY A 255 -2.30 -0.38 25.77
CA GLY A 255 -0.88 -0.50 25.49
C GLY A 255 -0.06 0.77 25.76
N LEU A 256 -0.61 1.78 26.45
CA LEU A 256 0.12 2.98 26.85
C LEU A 256 0.71 2.82 28.26
N ARG A 257 1.95 3.27 28.41
CA ARG A 257 2.60 3.28 29.71
C ARG A 257 2.25 4.55 30.49
N PRO A 258 1.69 4.45 31.71
CA PRO A 258 1.48 5.60 32.57
C PRO A 258 2.80 6.30 32.95
N ILE A 259 2.77 7.63 33.07
CA ILE A 259 3.95 8.46 33.37
C ILE A 259 3.69 9.26 34.65
N ASN A 260 2.75 10.20 34.59
CA ASN A 260 2.27 10.99 35.70
C ASN A 260 0.84 11.53 35.39
N ASN A 261 0.18 12.04 36.39
CA ASN A 261 -1.23 12.46 36.30
C ASN A 261 -1.49 13.46 35.16
N ILE A 262 -0.59 14.42 34.88
CA ILE A 262 -0.79 15.43 33.82
C ILE A 262 -0.58 14.84 32.44
N VAL A 263 0.51 14.11 32.20
CA VAL A 263 0.78 13.47 30.91
C VAL A 263 -0.26 12.40 30.61
N ASP A 264 -0.67 11.63 31.63
CA ASP A 264 -1.67 10.58 31.45
C ASP A 264 -3.06 11.16 31.14
N ILE A 265 -3.42 12.34 31.70
CA ILE A 265 -4.62 13.08 31.29
C ILE A 265 -4.58 13.46 29.81
N THR A 266 -3.45 13.95 29.30
CA THR A 266 -3.35 14.30 27.88
C THR A 266 -3.50 13.07 26.97
N ASN A 267 -2.88 11.95 27.35
CA ASN A 267 -3.02 10.67 26.66
C ASN A 267 -4.45 10.14 26.73
N TYR A 268 -5.06 10.18 27.91
CA TYR A 268 -6.45 9.78 28.10
C TYR A 268 -7.41 10.56 27.19
N VAL A 269 -7.31 11.88 27.18
CA VAL A 269 -8.19 12.75 26.37
C VAL A 269 -7.98 12.50 24.88
N MET A 270 -6.73 12.30 24.44
CA MET A 270 -6.41 11.95 23.05
C MET A 270 -7.04 10.61 22.66
N MET A 271 -6.93 9.59 23.50
CA MET A 271 -7.49 8.26 23.21
C MET A 271 -9.00 8.21 23.39
N ALA A 272 -9.54 9.05 24.26
CA ALA A 272 -10.98 9.20 24.49
C ALA A 272 -11.68 9.87 23.30
N TYR A 273 -11.17 11.02 22.85
CA TYR A 273 -11.89 11.93 21.96
C TYR A 273 -11.19 12.21 20.62
N GLY A 274 -9.97 11.70 20.41
CA GLY A 274 -9.23 11.85 19.16
C GLY A 274 -8.51 13.19 19.00
N GLN A 275 -8.51 14.04 20.04
CA GLN A 275 -7.82 15.31 20.05
C GLN A 275 -6.50 15.22 20.81
N PRO A 276 -5.34 15.28 20.13
CA PRO A 276 -4.07 15.37 20.82
C PRO A 276 -3.96 16.68 21.60
N LEU A 277 -3.46 16.59 22.82
CA LEU A 277 -3.17 17.71 23.69
C LEU A 277 -1.68 17.73 24.00
N HIS A 278 -1.15 18.92 24.26
CA HIS A 278 0.17 19.10 24.85
C HIS A 278 0.08 19.90 26.15
N CYS A 279 0.97 19.63 27.07
CA CYS A 279 1.05 20.34 28.33
C CYS A 279 2.47 20.91 28.48
N PHE A 280 2.55 22.23 28.66
CA PHE A 280 3.78 22.93 28.91
C PHE A 280 3.90 23.30 30.38
N ASP A 281 5.13 23.30 30.89
CA ASP A 281 5.45 24.00 32.12
C ASP A 281 5.29 25.51 31.89
N ALA A 282 4.37 26.14 32.60
CA ALA A 282 4.04 27.57 32.38
C ALA A 282 5.19 28.51 32.74
N ASP A 283 6.06 28.11 33.65
CA ASP A 283 7.26 28.89 34.04
C ASP A 283 8.30 28.96 32.91
N MET A 284 8.27 27.99 32.00
CA MET A 284 9.15 27.95 30.81
C MET A 284 8.61 28.80 29.66
N ILE A 285 7.41 29.39 29.75
CA ILE A 285 6.84 30.24 28.72
C ILE A 285 7.35 31.68 28.88
N ALA A 286 8.56 31.91 28.39
CA ALA A 286 9.17 33.24 28.44
C ALA A 286 8.27 34.31 27.79
N GLY A 287 8.12 35.42 28.47
CA GLY A 287 7.29 36.56 28.05
C GLY A 287 5.78 36.35 28.20
N GLY A 288 5.33 35.25 28.84
CA GLY A 288 3.87 34.97 29.03
C GLY A 288 3.11 34.86 27.70
N LYS A 289 3.75 34.37 26.64
CA LYS A 289 3.18 34.34 25.30
C LYS A 289 3.62 33.12 24.50
N ILE A 290 2.66 32.47 23.87
CA ILE A 290 2.87 31.46 22.84
C ILE A 290 2.82 32.11 21.45
N VAL A 291 3.77 31.76 20.59
CA VAL A 291 3.84 32.20 19.19
C VAL A 291 3.95 30.96 18.28
N VAL A 292 2.93 30.74 17.45
CA VAL A 292 2.92 29.63 16.48
C VAL A 292 3.46 30.13 15.15
N LYS A 293 4.69 29.69 14.80
CA LYS A 293 5.43 30.19 13.65
C LYS A 293 6.38 29.16 13.03
N THR A 294 7.05 29.53 11.93
CA THR A 294 8.17 28.77 11.36
C THR A 294 9.49 29.47 11.66
N LEU A 295 10.57 28.72 11.69
CA LEU A 295 11.94 29.27 11.84
C LEU A 295 12.73 29.16 10.52
N PRO A 296 13.85 29.91 10.39
CA PRO A 296 14.72 29.78 9.22
C PRO A 296 15.23 28.35 9.01
N GLN A 297 15.42 27.95 7.74
CA GLN A 297 16.01 26.67 7.36
C GLN A 297 17.35 26.46 8.08
N GLY A 298 17.55 25.26 8.65
CA GLY A 298 18.77 24.88 9.36
C GLY A 298 18.78 25.27 10.84
N SER A 299 17.71 25.89 11.37
CA SER A 299 17.58 26.13 12.81
C SER A 299 17.66 24.82 13.60
N SER A 300 18.34 24.83 14.75
CA SER A 300 18.52 23.64 15.57
C SER A 300 17.47 23.55 16.67
N PHE A 301 16.93 22.34 16.90
CA PHE A 301 15.97 22.06 17.95
C PHE A 301 16.24 20.71 18.60
N VAL A 302 16.12 20.60 19.94
CA VAL A 302 16.28 19.35 20.66
C VAL A 302 14.92 18.86 21.12
N THR A 303 14.51 17.69 20.60
CA THR A 303 13.22 17.06 20.91
C THR A 303 13.25 16.28 22.23
N LEU A 304 12.07 15.86 22.75
CA LEU A 304 11.91 15.14 24.01
C LEU A 304 12.71 13.84 24.07
N ASP A 305 12.96 13.20 22.94
CA ASP A 305 13.81 12.01 22.81
C ASP A 305 15.32 12.30 22.98
N GLY A 306 15.69 13.60 23.14
CA GLY A 306 17.06 14.07 23.29
C GLY A 306 17.82 14.24 21.99
N GLU A 307 17.20 13.97 20.84
CA GLU A 307 17.82 14.09 19.52
C GLU A 307 17.86 15.55 19.05
N LYS A 308 18.99 15.95 18.48
CA LYS A 308 19.17 17.25 17.88
C LYS A 308 18.72 17.20 16.40
N ARG A 309 17.72 17.99 16.07
CA ARG A 309 17.12 18.04 14.72
C ARG A 309 17.40 19.36 14.04
N GLU A 310 17.61 19.32 12.73
CA GLU A 310 17.72 20.49 11.86
C GLU A 310 16.35 20.78 11.27
N LEU A 311 15.81 21.95 11.59
CA LEU A 311 14.46 22.37 11.18
C LEU A 311 14.45 22.89 9.74
N SER A 312 13.32 22.67 9.07
CA SER A 312 12.99 23.32 7.81
C SER A 312 12.21 24.62 8.05
N ASP A 313 12.30 25.58 7.13
CA ASP A 313 11.46 26.77 7.07
C ASP A 313 9.97 26.48 6.88
N ARG A 314 9.63 25.19 6.69
CA ARG A 314 8.26 24.65 6.57
C ARG A 314 7.86 23.79 7.77
N ASP A 315 8.67 23.73 8.82
CA ASP A 315 8.25 23.10 10.07
C ASP A 315 7.52 24.12 10.92
N LEU A 316 6.27 23.81 11.27
CA LEU A 316 5.49 24.64 12.18
C LEU A 316 5.96 24.37 13.60
N LEU A 317 6.17 25.41 14.35
CA LEU A 317 6.67 25.36 15.72
C LEU A 317 5.78 26.14 16.65
N ILE A 318 5.67 25.65 17.87
CA ILE A 318 5.13 26.38 19.01
C ILE A 318 6.34 26.95 19.76
N CYS A 319 6.41 28.26 19.86
CA CYS A 319 7.51 28.99 20.48
C CYS A 319 7.00 29.84 21.64
N ASN A 320 7.87 30.13 22.60
CA ASN A 320 7.70 31.30 23.47
C ASN A 320 8.28 32.54 22.78
N THR A 321 8.52 33.63 23.48
CA THR A 321 9.09 34.86 22.88
C THR A 321 10.58 34.74 22.53
N GLU A 322 11.28 33.73 23.06
CA GLU A 322 12.73 33.58 22.95
C GLU A 322 13.14 32.35 22.12
N GLU A 323 12.48 31.20 22.32
CA GLU A 323 12.91 29.94 21.74
C GLU A 323 11.75 29.02 21.30
N PRO A 324 12.01 28.03 20.43
CA PRO A 324 11.06 26.99 20.08
C PRO A 324 10.88 26.00 21.23
N MET A 325 9.63 25.59 21.45
CA MET A 325 9.22 24.70 22.53
C MET A 325 8.70 23.34 22.02
N CYS A 326 8.11 23.30 20.81
CA CYS A 326 7.52 22.08 20.27
C CYS A 326 7.48 22.13 18.73
N ILE A 327 7.68 20.98 18.06
CA ILE A 327 7.29 20.81 16.66
C ILE A 327 5.79 20.54 16.64
N ALA A 328 5.02 21.50 16.19
CA ALA A 328 3.57 21.52 16.29
C ALA A 328 2.91 20.23 15.75
N GLY A 329 2.17 19.54 16.60
CA GLY A 329 1.47 18.30 16.28
C GLY A 329 2.36 17.07 16.04
N VAL A 330 3.68 17.15 16.29
CA VAL A 330 4.63 16.07 16.06
C VAL A 330 5.31 15.64 17.36
N LEU A 331 6.15 16.51 17.97
CA LEU A 331 6.90 16.14 19.16
C LEU A 331 7.33 17.37 19.95
N GLY A 332 7.18 17.32 21.27
CA GLY A 332 7.62 18.38 22.19
C GLY A 332 9.13 18.52 22.27
N GLY A 333 9.58 19.65 22.80
CA GLY A 333 10.98 19.95 23.08
C GLY A 333 11.41 19.53 24.49
N LYS A 334 12.69 19.22 24.63
CA LYS A 334 13.28 18.74 25.90
C LYS A 334 13.16 19.74 27.07
N GLY A 335 13.10 21.04 26.79
CA GLY A 335 13.12 22.08 27.84
C GLY A 335 11.73 22.58 28.29
N SER A 336 10.63 22.17 27.65
CA SER A 336 9.31 22.78 27.86
C SER A 336 8.25 21.80 28.38
N GLY A 337 8.62 20.54 28.62
CA GLY A 337 7.74 19.52 29.16
C GLY A 337 7.48 19.68 30.65
N THR A 338 6.52 18.90 31.17
CA THR A 338 6.21 18.84 32.60
C THR A 338 7.13 17.87 33.35
N TYR A 339 7.61 18.29 34.51
CA TYR A 339 8.47 17.54 35.42
C TYR A 339 7.86 17.46 36.80
N ASP A 340 8.39 16.65 37.72
CA ASP A 340 7.89 16.50 39.08
C ASP A 340 7.90 17.82 39.88
N THR A 341 8.74 18.76 39.47
CA THR A 341 8.84 20.10 40.06
C THR A 341 7.85 21.12 39.50
N THR A 342 7.22 20.83 38.38
CA THR A 342 6.22 21.72 37.74
C THR A 342 5.02 21.91 38.66
N ARG A 343 4.56 23.14 38.76
CA ARG A 343 3.37 23.54 39.54
C ARG A 343 2.32 24.25 38.73
N ASP A 344 2.74 24.99 37.75
CA ASP A 344 1.87 25.78 36.89
C ASP A 344 1.97 25.23 35.47
N VAL A 345 0.83 24.95 34.85
CA VAL A 345 0.78 24.28 33.55
C VAL A 345 -0.07 25.03 32.54
N LEU A 346 0.30 24.95 31.27
CA LEU A 346 -0.54 25.39 30.17
C LEU A 346 -0.93 24.16 29.33
N PHE A 347 -2.23 23.89 29.24
CA PHE A 347 -2.77 22.93 28.28
C PHE A 347 -3.00 23.57 26.94
N GLU A 348 -2.56 22.90 25.89
CA GLU A 348 -2.79 23.21 24.48
C GLU A 348 -3.76 22.21 23.85
N SER A 349 -4.69 22.73 23.06
CA SER A 349 -5.56 21.94 22.18
C SER A 349 -5.68 22.66 20.85
N ALA A 350 -5.06 22.13 19.78
CA ALA A 350 -4.97 22.85 18.54
C ALA A 350 -5.52 22.05 17.34
N TYR A 351 -5.78 22.76 16.24
CA TYR A 351 -6.02 22.18 14.92
C TYR A 351 -4.90 22.62 13.97
N PHE A 352 -3.95 21.73 13.74
CA PHE A 352 -2.88 21.94 12.75
C PHE A 352 -3.28 21.35 11.41
N HIS A 353 -2.88 22.01 10.31
CA HIS A 353 -3.19 21.55 8.97
C HIS A 353 -2.52 20.19 8.68
N PRO A 354 -3.28 19.16 8.31
CA PRO A 354 -2.76 17.77 8.15
C PRO A 354 -1.52 17.64 7.28
N THR A 355 -1.45 18.36 6.15
CA THR A 355 -0.32 18.32 5.23
C THR A 355 0.97 18.88 5.85
N TRP A 356 0.88 19.89 6.72
CA TRP A 356 2.03 20.46 7.40
C TRP A 356 2.60 19.45 8.40
N VAL A 357 1.76 18.88 9.25
CA VAL A 357 2.17 17.87 10.24
C VAL A 357 2.78 16.66 9.54
N ARG A 358 2.13 16.12 8.50
CA ARG A 358 2.62 14.96 7.75
C ARG A 358 4.00 15.21 7.12
N LYS A 359 4.23 16.39 6.54
CA LYS A 359 5.52 16.74 5.92
C LYS A 359 6.63 16.87 6.97
N SER A 360 6.35 17.50 8.11
CA SER A 360 7.29 17.63 9.22
C SER A 360 7.61 16.28 9.84
N ALA A 361 6.61 15.48 10.19
CA ALA A 361 6.78 14.14 10.74
C ALA A 361 7.65 13.25 9.85
N ARG A 362 7.38 13.21 8.53
CA ARG A 362 8.17 12.45 7.55
C ARG A 362 9.59 12.97 7.40
N ARG A 363 9.81 14.29 7.39
CA ARG A 363 11.14 14.90 7.27
C ARG A 363 12.03 14.49 8.43
N HIS A 364 11.49 14.44 9.62
CA HIS A 364 12.21 14.07 10.84
C HIS A 364 12.19 12.57 11.16
N GLY A 365 11.51 11.75 10.35
CA GLY A 365 11.38 10.30 10.58
C GLY A 365 10.60 9.98 11.85
N LEU A 366 9.66 10.85 12.25
CA LEU A 366 8.86 10.72 13.46
C LEU A 366 7.47 10.18 13.16
N SER A 367 7.00 9.25 13.99
CA SER A 367 5.65 8.75 14.00
C SER A 367 5.18 8.68 15.45
N THR A 368 4.31 9.61 15.86
CA THR A 368 3.76 9.70 17.20
C THR A 368 2.24 9.56 17.14
N ASP A 369 1.59 9.20 18.25
CA ASP A 369 0.14 9.14 18.35
C ASP A 369 -0.54 10.47 18.01
N ALA A 370 0.10 11.59 18.32
CA ALA A 370 -0.34 12.92 17.95
C ALA A 370 -0.23 13.16 16.44
N SER A 371 0.97 12.90 15.85
CA SER A 371 1.16 13.09 14.41
C SER A 371 0.26 12.19 13.58
N PHE A 372 0.02 10.95 14.02
CA PHE A 372 -0.90 10.00 13.40
C PHE A 372 -2.32 10.57 13.26
N ARG A 373 -2.82 11.29 14.29
CA ARG A 373 -4.14 11.91 14.27
C ARG A 373 -4.15 13.20 13.47
N PHE A 374 -3.21 14.10 13.73
CA PHE A 374 -3.15 15.39 13.02
C PHE A 374 -2.95 15.22 11.51
N GLU A 375 -2.10 14.30 11.06
CA GLU A 375 -1.85 14.11 9.63
C GLU A 375 -3.05 13.55 8.85
N ARG A 376 -4.01 12.93 9.55
CA ARG A 376 -5.27 12.44 9.00
C ARG A 376 -6.38 13.49 9.11
N GLY A 377 -6.27 14.41 10.05
CA GLY A 377 -7.24 15.42 10.43
C GLY A 377 -7.94 15.08 11.74
N VAL A 378 -8.04 16.05 12.61
CA VAL A 378 -8.81 15.98 13.86
C VAL A 378 -10.13 16.73 13.71
N ASP A 379 -11.03 16.60 14.68
CA ASP A 379 -12.28 17.37 14.69
C ASP A 379 -12.00 18.89 14.85
N PRO A 380 -12.31 19.73 13.86
CA PRO A 380 -12.03 21.18 13.94
C PRO A 380 -12.87 21.92 14.98
N ASP A 381 -13.88 21.29 15.55
CA ASP A 381 -14.71 21.85 16.63
C ASP A 381 -14.50 21.16 17.99
N GLY A 382 -13.68 20.10 18.02
CA GLY A 382 -13.41 19.31 19.22
C GLY A 382 -12.44 19.93 20.24
N GLN A 383 -11.64 20.93 19.85
CA GLN A 383 -10.55 21.48 20.68
C GLN A 383 -11.00 22.01 22.03
N LEU A 384 -12.09 22.80 22.05
CA LEU A 384 -12.59 23.38 23.30
C LEU A 384 -13.09 22.30 24.27
N TYR A 385 -13.81 21.32 23.75
CA TYR A 385 -14.32 20.23 24.58
C TYR A 385 -13.17 19.42 25.20
N ALA A 386 -12.20 19.02 24.38
CA ALA A 386 -11.04 18.25 24.85
C ALA A 386 -10.22 19.04 25.89
N LEU A 387 -10.01 20.33 25.65
CA LEU A 387 -9.30 21.22 26.56
C LEU A 387 -10.01 21.34 27.91
N LYS A 388 -11.32 21.53 27.92
CA LYS A 388 -12.11 21.59 29.15
C LYS A 388 -12.11 20.29 29.92
N GLN A 389 -12.21 19.14 29.22
CA GLN A 389 -12.11 17.81 29.88
C GLN A 389 -10.75 17.62 30.53
N ALA A 390 -9.66 18.00 29.86
CA ALA A 390 -8.32 17.92 30.43
C ALA A 390 -8.17 18.83 31.64
N ALA A 391 -8.66 20.06 31.59
CA ALA A 391 -8.59 21.01 32.71
C ALA A 391 -9.40 20.53 33.91
N LEU A 392 -10.61 19.98 33.70
CA LEU A 392 -11.44 19.42 34.77
C LEU A 392 -10.76 18.22 35.44
N LEU A 393 -10.19 17.29 34.65
CA LEU A 393 -9.44 16.17 35.16
C LEU A 393 -8.18 16.60 35.91
N ALA A 394 -7.45 17.60 35.41
CA ALA A 394 -6.27 18.11 36.08
C ALA A 394 -6.63 18.79 37.41
N LYS A 395 -7.73 19.55 37.45
CA LYS A 395 -8.26 20.13 38.72
C LYS A 395 -8.61 19.03 39.73
N GLU A 396 -9.23 17.94 39.28
CA GLU A 396 -9.60 16.83 40.14
C GLU A 396 -8.37 16.03 40.62
N LEU A 397 -7.46 15.67 39.70
CA LEU A 397 -6.39 14.71 39.96
C LEU A 397 -5.06 15.35 40.38
N ALA A 398 -4.81 16.61 39.98
CA ALA A 398 -3.61 17.35 40.35
C ALA A 398 -3.86 18.50 41.33
N GLY A 399 -5.12 18.85 41.64
CA GLY A 399 -5.48 19.87 42.58
C GLY A 399 -5.26 21.31 42.12
N GLY A 400 -5.02 21.55 40.81
CA GLY A 400 -4.78 22.87 40.26
C GLY A 400 -6.04 23.71 40.16
N GLU A 401 -5.85 25.04 40.12
CA GLU A 401 -6.92 26.04 39.89
C GLU A 401 -6.81 26.53 38.43
N ILE A 402 -7.96 26.66 37.73
CA ILE A 402 -8.01 27.22 36.39
C ILE A 402 -7.74 28.73 36.47
N ALA A 403 -6.59 29.19 35.91
CA ALA A 403 -6.00 30.49 36.21
C ALA A 403 -6.09 31.52 35.07
N MET A 404 -6.84 31.23 34.03
CA MET A 404 -7.18 32.20 32.96
C MET A 404 -8.43 31.78 32.18
N GLU A 405 -9.05 32.74 31.46
CA GLU A 405 -10.05 32.41 30.45
C GLU A 405 -9.40 31.57 29.32
N ILE A 406 -10.20 30.68 28.70
CA ILE A 406 -9.75 29.96 27.54
C ILE A 406 -9.42 30.94 26.42
N VAL A 407 -8.18 30.89 25.95
CA VAL A 407 -7.81 31.53 24.69
C VAL A 407 -8.23 30.64 23.54
N ASP A 408 -8.99 31.14 22.57
CA ASP A 408 -9.43 30.45 21.37
C ASP A 408 -9.19 31.32 20.14
N VAL A 409 -8.08 31.07 19.45
CA VAL A 409 -7.70 31.79 18.22
C VAL A 409 -8.03 30.91 17.03
N GLN A 410 -8.89 31.42 16.13
CA GLN A 410 -9.37 30.68 14.95
C GLN A 410 -9.01 31.42 13.66
N SER A 411 -8.57 30.65 12.66
CA SER A 411 -8.42 31.13 11.28
C SER A 411 -9.80 31.27 10.61
N PRO A 412 -10.01 32.29 9.77
CA PRO A 412 -11.23 32.38 8.95
C PRO A 412 -11.44 31.22 7.96
N GLU A 413 -10.36 30.50 7.67
CA GLU A 413 -10.38 29.35 6.74
C GLU A 413 -10.85 28.04 7.39
N LEU A 414 -11.02 28.04 8.72
CA LEU A 414 -11.47 26.85 9.45
C LEU A 414 -12.90 26.47 9.06
N LYS A 415 -13.05 25.30 8.45
CA LYS A 415 -14.35 24.73 8.10
C LYS A 415 -14.83 23.82 9.22
N LYS A 416 -16.06 24.02 9.68
CA LYS A 416 -16.70 23.21 10.73
C LYS A 416 -17.73 22.22 10.18
N SER A 417 -18.13 22.37 8.94
CA SER A 417 -19.08 21.49 8.26
C SER A 417 -18.95 21.59 6.74
N PHE A 418 -19.51 20.60 6.05
CA PHE A 418 -19.67 20.55 4.60
C PHE A 418 -21.16 20.44 4.27
N ASP A 419 -21.65 21.25 3.32
CA ASP A 419 -23.03 21.16 2.84
C ASP A 419 -23.08 20.23 1.62
N VAL A 420 -23.94 19.19 1.65
CA VAL A 420 -24.07 18.17 0.61
C VAL A 420 -25.53 18.02 0.21
N GLU A 421 -25.81 18.12 -1.09
CA GLU A 421 -27.11 17.80 -1.68
C GLU A 421 -27.14 16.34 -2.10
N LEU A 422 -28.11 15.56 -1.58
CA LEU A 422 -28.24 14.12 -1.82
C LEU A 422 -29.60 13.79 -2.44
N GLU A 423 -29.62 13.32 -3.68
CA GLU A 423 -30.85 12.83 -4.30
C GLU A 423 -31.08 11.35 -3.97
N TYR A 424 -32.31 10.98 -3.59
CA TYR A 424 -32.69 9.58 -3.28
C TYR A 424 -32.48 8.67 -4.48
N GLN A 425 -32.81 9.14 -5.69
CA GLN A 425 -32.57 8.37 -6.90
C GLN A 425 -31.10 8.04 -7.11
N TYR A 426 -30.21 9.00 -6.84
CA TYR A 426 -28.76 8.79 -6.94
C TYR A 426 -28.28 7.72 -5.94
N VAL A 427 -28.80 7.72 -4.72
CA VAL A 427 -28.51 6.67 -3.72
C VAL A 427 -28.88 5.30 -4.27
N HIS A 428 -30.09 5.17 -4.79
CA HIS A 428 -30.62 3.90 -5.29
C HIS A 428 -29.86 3.39 -6.53
N GLU A 429 -29.52 4.30 -7.45
CA GLU A 429 -28.77 3.97 -8.67
C GLU A 429 -27.34 3.53 -8.37
N LEU A 430 -26.67 4.21 -7.43
CA LEU A 430 -25.27 3.91 -7.09
C LEU A 430 -25.16 2.61 -6.28
N ILE A 431 -26.07 2.36 -5.34
CA ILE A 431 -26.10 1.13 -4.54
C ILE A 431 -26.65 -0.05 -5.37
N GLY A 432 -27.51 0.23 -6.34
CA GLY A 432 -28.21 -0.82 -7.12
C GLY A 432 -29.39 -1.45 -6.39
N LYS A 433 -29.86 -0.86 -5.29
CA LYS A 433 -31.00 -1.30 -4.48
C LYS A 433 -31.76 -0.10 -3.95
N GLU A 434 -33.08 -0.20 -3.93
CA GLU A 434 -33.94 0.80 -3.29
C GLU A 434 -33.90 0.62 -1.76
N ILE A 435 -33.45 1.67 -1.06
CA ILE A 435 -33.42 1.72 0.41
C ILE A 435 -34.54 2.65 0.87
N PRO A 436 -35.37 2.26 1.85
CA PRO A 436 -36.44 3.15 2.38
C PRO A 436 -35.88 4.48 2.86
N HIS A 437 -36.53 5.59 2.49
CA HIS A 437 -36.09 6.93 2.86
C HIS A 437 -35.98 7.11 4.38
N ASP A 438 -36.90 6.52 5.16
CA ASP A 438 -36.84 6.55 6.63
C ASP A 438 -35.56 5.90 7.16
N LEU A 439 -35.10 4.82 6.54
CA LEU A 439 -33.87 4.16 6.94
C LEU A 439 -32.64 4.99 6.56
N ILE A 440 -32.65 5.63 5.38
CA ILE A 440 -31.59 6.59 4.97
C ILE A 440 -31.48 7.70 6.02
N ARG A 441 -32.61 8.34 6.40
CA ARG A 441 -32.62 9.38 7.42
C ARG A 441 -32.08 8.89 8.76
N THR A 442 -32.51 7.69 9.17
CA THR A 442 -32.07 7.09 10.43
C THR A 442 -30.56 6.87 10.46
N ILE A 443 -29.99 6.34 9.38
CA ILE A 443 -28.54 6.12 9.25
C ILE A 443 -27.79 7.45 9.29
N LEU A 444 -28.18 8.43 8.48
CA LEU A 444 -27.52 9.73 8.41
C LEU A 444 -27.55 10.48 9.75
N THR A 445 -28.71 10.47 10.44
CA THR A 445 -28.85 11.07 11.76
C THR A 445 -28.00 10.35 12.82
N ALA A 446 -27.94 9.02 12.74
CA ALA A 446 -27.10 8.22 13.65
C ALA A 446 -25.59 8.45 13.42
N LEU A 447 -25.20 8.88 12.22
CA LEU A 447 -23.84 9.31 11.87
C LEU A 447 -23.59 10.81 12.12
N ASP A 448 -24.46 11.47 12.87
CA ASP A 448 -24.37 12.89 13.24
C ASP A 448 -24.44 13.87 12.04
N MET A 449 -24.99 13.43 10.91
CA MET A 449 -25.24 14.29 9.76
C MET A 449 -26.57 15.03 9.95
N GLN A 450 -26.51 16.35 9.97
CA GLN A 450 -27.70 17.19 10.15
C GLN A 450 -28.51 17.29 8.85
N ILE A 451 -29.76 16.87 8.87
CA ILE A 451 -30.70 17.12 7.78
C ILE A 451 -31.21 18.55 7.91
N VAL A 452 -30.78 19.44 7.00
CA VAL A 452 -31.12 20.85 6.96
C VAL A 452 -32.50 21.04 6.35
N SER A 453 -32.76 20.32 5.24
CA SER A 453 -34.08 20.31 4.59
C SER A 453 -34.28 19.00 3.84
N GLU A 454 -35.54 18.66 3.59
CA GLU A 454 -35.98 17.47 2.85
C GLU A 454 -37.08 17.85 1.88
N ASN A 455 -37.08 17.21 0.70
CA ASN A 455 -38.15 17.26 -0.28
C ASN A 455 -38.37 15.87 -0.92
N GLU A 456 -39.34 15.78 -1.84
CA GLU A 456 -39.63 14.48 -2.50
C GLU A 456 -38.45 13.87 -3.27
N LYS A 457 -37.46 14.68 -3.67
CA LYS A 457 -36.32 14.24 -4.49
C LYS A 457 -35.10 13.89 -3.67
N GLY A 458 -34.92 14.50 -2.48
CA GLY A 458 -33.71 14.28 -1.70
C GLY A 458 -33.57 15.14 -0.47
N LEU A 459 -32.37 15.20 0.05
CA LEU A 459 -31.97 15.82 1.30
C LEU A 459 -30.88 16.86 1.08
N SER A 460 -30.99 18.00 1.79
CA SER A 460 -29.85 18.91 2.00
C SER A 460 -29.21 18.58 3.35
N LEU A 461 -27.96 18.20 3.34
CA LEU A 461 -27.24 17.72 4.51
C LEU A 461 -26.17 18.70 4.94
N ARG A 462 -25.95 18.81 6.25
CA ARG A 462 -24.75 19.42 6.82
C ARG A 462 -23.94 18.35 7.52
N VAL A 463 -22.81 17.99 6.91
CA VAL A 463 -21.88 16.97 7.39
C VAL A 463 -20.85 17.61 8.29
N PRO A 464 -20.61 17.11 9.52
CA PRO A 464 -19.61 17.67 10.42
C PRO A 464 -18.19 17.47 9.84
N ALA A 465 -17.32 18.47 10.00
CA ALA A 465 -16.01 18.48 9.34
C ALA A 465 -15.00 17.49 9.93
N TYR A 466 -15.29 16.82 11.05
CA TYR A 466 -14.49 15.69 11.50
C TYR A 466 -14.59 14.47 10.55
N ARG A 467 -15.65 14.41 9.71
CA ARG A 467 -15.75 13.50 8.56
C ARG A 467 -15.01 14.13 7.38
N VAL A 468 -13.67 14.09 7.44
CA VAL A 468 -12.77 14.72 6.45
C VAL A 468 -12.95 14.19 5.03
N ASP A 469 -13.46 12.99 4.90
CA ASP A 469 -13.69 12.23 3.68
C ASP A 469 -15.06 12.46 3.04
N VAL A 470 -16.07 12.93 3.81
CA VAL A 470 -17.46 13.01 3.37
C VAL A 470 -17.81 14.42 2.92
N GLN A 471 -17.52 14.73 1.65
CA GLN A 471 -17.73 16.06 1.08
C GLN A 471 -18.60 16.07 -0.18
N ARG A 472 -18.91 14.91 -0.75
CA ARG A 472 -19.65 14.73 -2.00
C ARG A 472 -20.83 13.78 -1.80
N PRO A 473 -21.85 13.80 -2.67
CA PRO A 473 -22.98 12.86 -2.58
C PRO A 473 -22.56 11.39 -2.56
N CYS A 474 -21.55 11.00 -3.35
CA CYS A 474 -21.06 9.61 -3.38
C CYS A 474 -20.43 9.17 -2.04
N ASP A 475 -19.79 10.09 -1.31
CA ASP A 475 -19.20 9.80 -0.01
C ASP A 475 -20.29 9.54 1.04
N VAL A 476 -21.40 10.30 0.96
CA VAL A 476 -22.59 10.07 1.81
C VAL A 476 -23.25 8.73 1.47
N VAL A 477 -23.30 8.37 0.17
CA VAL A 477 -23.84 7.06 -0.25
C VAL A 477 -22.98 5.90 0.28
N GLU A 478 -21.65 6.06 0.31
CA GLU A 478 -20.74 5.10 0.93
C GLU A 478 -21.07 4.89 2.41
N ASP A 479 -21.27 5.97 3.16
CA ASP A 479 -21.66 5.89 4.57
C ASP A 479 -23.02 5.22 4.79
N ILE A 480 -24.00 5.51 3.95
CA ILE A 480 -25.28 4.83 3.98
C ILE A 480 -25.08 3.33 3.74
N LEU A 481 -24.32 2.95 2.72
CA LEU A 481 -24.13 1.56 2.32
C LEU A 481 -23.35 0.75 3.36
N ARG A 482 -22.28 1.29 3.94
CA ARG A 482 -21.50 0.59 4.97
C ARG A 482 -22.32 0.29 6.23
N VAL A 483 -23.17 1.25 6.68
CA VAL A 483 -24.04 1.05 7.84
C VAL A 483 -25.26 0.21 7.49
N TYR A 484 -25.81 0.36 6.28
CA TYR A 484 -26.85 -0.54 5.77
C TYR A 484 -26.36 -1.99 5.72
N GLY A 485 -25.11 -2.20 5.35
CA GLY A 485 -24.41 -3.47 5.22
C GLY A 485 -24.34 -3.95 3.77
N TYR A 486 -23.15 -4.13 3.26
CA TYR A 486 -22.86 -4.58 1.89
C TYR A 486 -23.55 -5.91 1.55
N ASN A 487 -23.59 -6.83 2.51
CA ASN A 487 -24.19 -8.17 2.35
C ASN A 487 -25.73 -8.14 2.25
N ASN A 488 -26.35 -6.99 2.52
CA ASN A 488 -27.80 -6.81 2.37
C ASN A 488 -28.20 -6.32 0.97
N VAL A 489 -27.21 -6.15 0.06
CA VAL A 489 -27.47 -5.83 -1.34
C VAL A 489 -27.36 -7.12 -2.15
N GLU A 490 -28.44 -7.47 -2.86
CA GLU A 490 -28.51 -8.68 -3.66
C GLU A 490 -27.60 -8.57 -4.88
N ILE A 491 -26.79 -9.59 -5.15
CA ILE A 491 -26.00 -9.70 -6.37
C ILE A 491 -26.95 -10.08 -7.52
N PRO A 492 -27.07 -9.26 -8.59
CA PRO A 492 -27.95 -9.60 -9.70
C PRO A 492 -27.44 -10.84 -10.43
N THR A 493 -28.35 -11.75 -10.78
CA THR A 493 -28.03 -12.98 -11.51
C THR A 493 -27.76 -12.75 -13.00
N SER A 494 -28.05 -11.55 -13.50
CA SER A 494 -27.82 -11.17 -14.90
C SER A 494 -27.42 -9.71 -15.02
N LEU A 495 -26.42 -9.43 -15.84
CA LEU A 495 -26.01 -8.08 -16.20
C LEU A 495 -26.62 -7.70 -17.57
N LYS A 496 -27.43 -6.64 -17.62
CA LYS A 496 -27.87 -6.05 -18.88
C LYS A 496 -26.85 -5.00 -19.32
N SER A 497 -26.10 -5.32 -20.38
CA SER A 497 -25.12 -4.40 -20.95
C SER A 497 -25.45 -4.14 -22.41
N SER A 498 -25.35 -2.91 -22.84
CA SER A 498 -25.38 -2.53 -24.26
C SER A 498 -23.96 -2.52 -24.80
N LEU A 499 -23.58 -3.56 -25.53
CA LEU A 499 -22.26 -3.71 -26.16
C LEU A 499 -22.17 -3.03 -27.54
N THR A 500 -22.90 -1.95 -27.76
CA THR A 500 -22.96 -1.27 -29.04
C THR A 500 -21.79 -0.33 -29.32
N THR A 501 -21.04 0.06 -28.32
CA THR A 501 -19.92 1.00 -28.47
C THR A 501 -18.64 0.22 -28.76
N LYS A 502 -18.05 0.42 -29.96
CA LYS A 502 -16.71 -0.06 -30.30
C LYS A 502 -15.73 1.07 -30.07
N SER A 503 -14.74 0.85 -29.19
CA SER A 503 -13.64 1.79 -28.99
C SER A 503 -12.47 1.49 -29.95
N ILE A 504 -11.55 2.44 -30.09
CA ILE A 504 -10.28 2.21 -30.80
C ILE A 504 -9.43 1.13 -30.09
N TYR A 505 -9.59 0.98 -28.80
CA TYR A 505 -8.90 -0.03 -27.99
C TYR A 505 -9.40 -1.45 -28.30
N ASP A 506 -10.70 -1.63 -28.59
CA ASP A 506 -11.26 -2.94 -28.96
C ASP A 506 -10.63 -3.49 -30.24
N VAL A 507 -10.36 -2.62 -31.21
CA VAL A 507 -9.70 -3.01 -32.46
C VAL A 507 -8.25 -3.44 -32.19
N SER A 508 -7.52 -2.66 -31.39
CA SER A 508 -6.14 -2.98 -31.02
C SER A 508 -6.09 -4.30 -30.25
N GLN A 509 -6.92 -4.49 -29.23
CA GLN A 509 -6.96 -5.71 -28.43
C GLN A 509 -7.33 -6.94 -29.26
N LYS A 510 -8.32 -6.82 -30.15
CA LYS A 510 -8.69 -7.90 -31.04
C LYS A 510 -7.52 -8.32 -31.94
N LEU A 511 -6.77 -7.37 -32.49
CA LEU A 511 -5.63 -7.66 -33.34
C LEU A 511 -4.43 -8.22 -32.57
N GLN A 512 -4.20 -7.76 -31.34
CA GLN A 512 -3.23 -8.38 -30.44
C GLN A 512 -3.57 -9.86 -30.22
N ASN A 513 -4.81 -10.20 -29.89
CA ASN A 513 -5.24 -11.56 -29.73
C ASN A 513 -5.04 -12.41 -30.99
N VAL A 514 -5.39 -11.87 -32.18
CA VAL A 514 -5.20 -12.56 -33.48
C VAL A 514 -3.74 -12.85 -33.76
N VAL A 515 -2.84 -11.91 -33.43
CA VAL A 515 -1.38 -12.09 -33.62
C VAL A 515 -0.83 -13.02 -32.55
N SER A 516 -1.26 -12.90 -31.30
CA SER A 516 -0.87 -13.82 -30.21
C SER A 516 -1.23 -15.27 -30.53
N GLU A 517 -2.46 -15.54 -31.00
CA GLU A 517 -2.89 -16.88 -31.40
C GLU A 517 -2.03 -17.45 -32.54
N GLN A 518 -1.65 -16.61 -33.51
CA GLN A 518 -0.73 -17.03 -34.56
C GLN A 518 0.65 -17.37 -34.00
N LEU A 519 1.24 -16.50 -33.18
CA LEU A 519 2.57 -16.72 -32.59
C LEU A 519 2.59 -17.97 -31.70
N ILE A 520 1.55 -18.19 -30.90
CA ILE A 520 1.40 -19.43 -30.11
C ILE A 520 1.33 -20.65 -31.03
N GLY A 521 0.58 -20.57 -32.14
CA GLY A 521 0.53 -21.63 -33.15
C GLY A 521 1.88 -21.87 -33.86
N GLU A 522 2.77 -20.89 -33.91
CA GLU A 522 4.13 -20.96 -34.41
C GLU A 522 5.16 -21.39 -33.33
N GLY A 523 4.71 -21.70 -32.09
CA GLY A 523 5.53 -22.22 -30.99
C GLY A 523 6.16 -21.15 -30.09
N PHE A 524 5.65 -19.92 -30.11
CA PHE A 524 6.06 -18.90 -29.17
C PHE A 524 5.32 -19.01 -27.85
N ASN A 525 5.97 -18.62 -26.76
CA ASN A 525 5.39 -18.43 -25.46
C ASN A 525 5.25 -16.92 -25.18
N GLU A 526 4.10 -16.52 -24.68
CA GLU A 526 3.90 -15.15 -24.21
C GLU A 526 4.65 -14.94 -22.89
N ILE A 527 5.36 -13.82 -22.80
CA ILE A 527 5.99 -13.36 -21.57
C ILE A 527 5.42 -11.99 -21.18
N LEU A 528 5.47 -11.70 -19.90
CA LEU A 528 5.04 -10.43 -19.35
C LEU A 528 6.09 -9.96 -18.34
N ASN A 529 6.85 -8.93 -18.74
CA ASN A 529 7.90 -8.36 -17.92
C ASN A 529 7.49 -7.03 -17.30
N ASN A 530 8.18 -6.65 -16.22
CA ASN A 530 7.94 -5.38 -15.54
C ASN A 530 8.24 -4.20 -16.49
N SER A 531 7.40 -3.15 -16.42
CA SER A 531 7.68 -1.87 -17.10
C SER A 531 8.81 -1.08 -16.46
N LEU A 532 9.16 -1.40 -15.20
CA LEU A 532 10.33 -0.85 -14.53
C LEU A 532 11.55 -1.72 -14.82
N THR A 533 12.70 -1.08 -14.99
CA THR A 533 13.96 -1.73 -15.31
C THR A 533 15.14 -0.96 -14.71
N CYS A 534 16.34 -1.46 -14.95
CA CYS A 534 17.59 -0.89 -14.46
C CYS A 534 18.13 0.20 -15.42
N GLU A 535 18.45 1.39 -14.90
CA GLU A 535 19.11 2.45 -15.66
C GLU A 535 20.45 2.00 -16.27
N ALA A 536 21.18 1.10 -15.60
CA ALA A 536 22.48 0.62 -16.03
C ALA A 536 22.47 0.00 -17.44
N TYR A 537 21.37 -0.58 -17.88
CA TYR A 537 21.21 -1.14 -19.23
C TYR A 537 21.35 -0.10 -20.36
N TYR A 538 21.10 1.16 -20.06
CA TYR A 538 21.06 2.26 -21.03
C TYR A 538 22.31 3.13 -21.05
N ASN A 539 23.26 2.93 -20.11
CA ASN A 539 24.39 3.82 -19.92
C ASN A 539 25.31 3.97 -21.15
N GLU A 540 25.45 2.93 -21.97
CA GLU A 540 26.32 2.95 -23.15
C GLU A 540 25.54 3.04 -24.47
N LEU A 541 24.20 3.08 -24.42
CA LEU A 541 23.35 3.09 -25.60
C LEU A 541 23.17 4.50 -26.16
N LYS A 542 23.28 4.62 -27.48
CA LYS A 542 23.04 5.86 -28.21
C LYS A 542 21.59 5.99 -28.68
N THR A 543 21.04 4.89 -29.18
CA THR A 543 19.64 4.87 -29.69
C THR A 543 18.64 5.01 -28.55
N TYR A 544 18.90 4.35 -27.44
CA TYR A 544 18.09 4.43 -26.21
C TYR A 544 18.89 5.17 -25.12
N SER A 545 19.15 6.47 -25.37
CA SER A 545 19.97 7.28 -24.47
C SER A 545 19.37 7.39 -23.06
N ALA A 546 20.23 7.36 -22.05
CA ALA A 546 19.85 7.59 -20.66
C ALA A 546 19.20 8.97 -20.40
N ASP A 547 19.40 9.94 -21.29
CA ASP A 547 18.77 11.27 -21.24
C ASP A 547 17.26 11.21 -21.50
N HIS A 548 16.80 10.18 -22.19
CA HIS A 548 15.40 9.96 -22.51
C HIS A 548 14.67 9.01 -21.53
N LEU A 549 15.32 8.62 -20.44
CA LEU A 549 14.70 7.75 -19.43
C LEU A 549 13.66 8.49 -18.60
N VAL A 550 12.56 7.81 -18.34
CA VAL A 550 11.58 8.21 -17.33
C VAL A 550 12.04 7.65 -15.98
N ARG A 551 12.59 8.49 -15.13
CA ARG A 551 13.12 8.12 -13.83
C ARG A 551 12.05 8.17 -12.75
N LEU A 552 12.05 7.19 -11.85
CA LEU A 552 11.21 7.21 -10.67
C LEU A 552 11.75 8.17 -9.61
N LEU A 553 10.85 8.88 -8.94
CA LEU A 553 11.21 9.80 -7.85
C LEU A 553 11.69 9.03 -6.60
N ASN A 554 11.02 7.92 -6.29
CA ASN A 554 11.30 7.08 -5.12
C ASN A 554 11.32 5.60 -5.55
N PRO A 555 12.40 5.12 -6.19
CA PRO A 555 12.49 3.72 -6.61
C PRO A 555 12.62 2.80 -5.38
N LEU A 556 12.02 1.61 -5.46
CA LEU A 556 12.12 0.59 -4.41
C LEU A 556 13.53 -0.04 -4.35
N SER A 557 14.20 -0.13 -5.51
CA SER A 557 15.57 -0.65 -5.63
C SER A 557 16.30 0.04 -6.80
N SER A 558 17.62 -0.11 -6.87
CA SER A 558 18.44 0.31 -8.00
C SER A 558 18.10 -0.42 -9.31
N ASP A 559 17.56 -1.62 -9.20
CA ASP A 559 17.25 -2.49 -10.35
C ASP A 559 15.91 -2.14 -11.01
N LEU A 560 15.07 -1.35 -10.33
CA LEU A 560 13.75 -0.94 -10.77
C LEU A 560 13.60 0.59 -10.64
N ASN A 561 14.55 1.35 -11.17
CA ASN A 561 14.65 2.80 -10.95
C ASN A 561 14.19 3.65 -12.14
N VAL A 562 13.97 3.04 -13.31
CA VAL A 562 13.51 3.72 -14.53
C VAL A 562 12.44 2.91 -15.26
N MET A 563 11.67 3.58 -16.14
CA MET A 563 10.76 2.90 -17.06
C MET A 563 11.48 2.49 -18.35
N ARG A 564 11.14 1.32 -18.89
CA ARG A 564 11.77 0.74 -20.07
C ARG A 564 11.54 1.56 -21.34
N GLN A 565 12.59 1.81 -22.12
CA GLN A 565 12.50 2.41 -23.46
C GLN A 565 12.31 1.34 -24.57
N THR A 566 12.64 0.08 -24.29
CA THR A 566 12.51 -1.06 -25.21
C THR A 566 12.11 -2.31 -24.45
N LEU A 567 11.46 -3.25 -25.09
CA LEU A 567 11.11 -4.56 -24.52
C LEU A 567 12.32 -5.49 -24.42
N LEU A 568 13.44 -5.18 -25.09
CA LEU A 568 14.60 -6.07 -25.25
C LEU A 568 15.08 -6.66 -23.91
N PHE A 569 15.34 -5.80 -22.91
CA PHE A 569 16.01 -6.22 -21.68
C PHE A 569 15.15 -7.18 -20.85
N GLY A 570 13.86 -6.93 -20.69
CA GLY A 570 12.97 -7.85 -19.99
C GLY A 570 12.92 -9.23 -20.66
N GLY A 571 12.93 -9.27 -22.00
CA GLY A 571 13.04 -10.53 -22.73
C GLY A 571 14.37 -11.24 -22.54
N LEU A 572 15.49 -10.50 -22.48
CA LEU A 572 16.83 -11.07 -22.19
C LEU A 572 16.90 -11.62 -20.76
N GLU A 573 16.34 -10.94 -19.78
CA GLU A 573 16.22 -11.42 -18.39
C GLU A 573 15.41 -12.73 -18.34
N SER A 574 14.31 -12.80 -19.08
CA SER A 574 13.50 -14.01 -19.19
C SER A 574 14.28 -15.16 -19.87
N ILE A 575 15.09 -14.86 -20.89
CA ILE A 575 15.97 -15.84 -21.54
C ILE A 575 17.03 -16.32 -20.55
N ALA A 576 17.75 -15.44 -19.87
CA ALA A 576 18.77 -15.80 -18.88
C ALA A 576 18.18 -16.69 -17.78
N HIS A 577 17.00 -16.35 -17.29
CA HIS A 577 16.28 -17.13 -16.29
C HIS A 577 16.02 -18.58 -16.74
N ASN A 578 15.62 -18.79 -18.00
CA ASN A 578 15.33 -20.11 -18.55
C ASN A 578 16.62 -20.88 -18.89
N VAL A 579 17.61 -20.23 -19.50
CA VAL A 579 18.91 -20.85 -19.83
C VAL A 579 19.61 -21.35 -18.57
N ASN A 580 19.56 -20.62 -17.47
CA ASN A 580 20.09 -21.05 -16.17
C ASN A 580 19.38 -22.31 -15.64
N ARG A 581 18.16 -22.61 -16.13
CA ARG A 581 17.39 -23.82 -15.84
C ARG A 581 17.53 -24.91 -16.90
N LYS A 582 18.49 -24.74 -17.82
CA LYS A 582 18.81 -25.69 -18.92
C LYS A 582 17.77 -25.72 -20.05
N GLU A 583 16.91 -24.72 -20.12
CA GLU A 583 15.99 -24.51 -21.23
C GLU A 583 16.53 -23.40 -22.13
N GLY A 584 17.27 -23.79 -23.19
CA GLY A 584 17.97 -22.83 -24.06
C GLY A 584 17.30 -22.60 -25.42
N ASN A 585 16.29 -23.38 -25.82
CA ASN A 585 15.60 -23.26 -27.11
C ASN A 585 14.28 -22.51 -26.93
N LEU A 586 14.33 -21.20 -27.06
CA LEU A 586 13.24 -20.33 -26.63
C LEU A 586 12.70 -19.48 -27.78
N ARG A 587 11.39 -19.33 -27.83
CA ARG A 587 10.67 -18.38 -28.67
C ARG A 587 9.69 -17.64 -27.77
N PHE A 588 9.92 -16.34 -27.59
CA PHE A 588 9.11 -15.48 -26.73
C PHE A 588 8.49 -14.33 -27.49
N PHE A 589 7.30 -13.89 -27.06
CA PHE A 589 6.73 -12.63 -27.49
C PHE A 589 6.12 -11.89 -26.31
N GLU A 590 6.09 -10.56 -26.41
CA GLU A 590 5.48 -9.67 -25.41
C GLU A 590 4.83 -8.48 -26.10
N PHE A 591 3.57 -8.19 -25.78
CA PHE A 591 2.97 -6.87 -25.99
C PHE A 591 3.19 -6.02 -24.77
N GLY A 592 3.86 -4.89 -24.91
CA GLY A 592 4.17 -4.03 -23.78
C GLY A 592 4.40 -2.58 -24.18
N ASN A 593 4.13 -1.67 -23.24
CA ASN A 593 4.41 -0.26 -23.43
C ASN A 593 5.90 0.02 -23.21
N CYS A 594 6.44 0.91 -24.06
CA CYS A 594 7.76 1.51 -23.94
C CYS A 594 7.59 3.00 -23.69
N TYR A 595 8.47 3.56 -22.86
CA TYR A 595 8.33 4.90 -22.33
C TYR A 595 9.56 5.75 -22.66
N SER A 596 9.36 7.03 -22.96
CA SER A 596 10.46 7.95 -23.16
C SER A 596 10.14 9.36 -22.69
N TYR A 597 11.18 10.09 -22.31
CA TYR A 597 11.12 11.49 -21.92
C TYR A 597 11.85 12.35 -22.93
N ASP A 598 11.23 13.43 -23.37
CA ASP A 598 11.81 14.41 -24.29
C ASP A 598 11.58 15.82 -23.75
N ALA A 599 12.62 16.37 -23.12
CA ALA A 599 12.58 17.71 -22.52
C ALA A 599 12.20 18.83 -23.52
N THR A 600 12.48 18.65 -24.83
CA THR A 600 12.19 19.64 -25.86
C THR A 600 10.70 19.80 -26.12
N LYS A 601 9.89 18.80 -25.75
CA LYS A 601 8.44 18.78 -25.92
C LYS A 601 7.67 19.33 -24.71
N ARG A 602 8.37 19.88 -23.73
CA ARG A 602 7.74 20.45 -22.53
C ARG A 602 6.89 21.67 -22.88
N VAL A 603 5.62 21.62 -22.50
CA VAL A 603 4.65 22.70 -22.66
C VAL A 603 4.21 23.18 -21.30
N GLU A 604 4.25 24.49 -21.05
CA GLU A 604 3.81 25.09 -19.78
C GLU A 604 2.34 24.73 -19.50
N GLY A 605 2.03 24.34 -18.26
CA GLY A 605 0.70 23.91 -17.84
C GLY A 605 0.30 22.49 -18.29
N LYS A 606 1.14 21.77 -19.06
CA LYS A 606 0.91 20.38 -19.49
C LYS A 606 2.01 19.46 -18.96
N VAL A 607 1.84 18.96 -17.76
CA VAL A 607 2.84 18.15 -17.04
C VAL A 607 3.31 16.93 -17.83
N LEU A 608 2.41 16.27 -18.57
CA LEU A 608 2.69 15.05 -19.33
C LEU A 608 3.25 15.29 -20.75
N SER A 609 3.35 16.54 -21.21
CA SER A 609 3.78 16.83 -22.59
C SER A 609 5.17 16.30 -22.98
N PRO A 610 6.19 16.19 -22.08
CA PRO A 610 7.48 15.63 -22.42
C PRO A 610 7.54 14.11 -22.37
N TYR A 611 6.50 13.42 -21.89
CA TYR A 611 6.45 11.97 -21.76
C TYR A 611 5.76 11.33 -22.93
N HIS A 612 6.31 10.21 -23.40
CA HIS A 612 5.75 9.41 -24.49
C HIS A 612 5.60 7.97 -24.03
N GLU A 613 4.50 7.36 -24.48
CA GLU A 613 4.17 5.96 -24.24
C GLU A 613 3.68 5.36 -25.56
N ASP A 614 4.38 4.34 -26.03
CA ASP A 614 4.05 3.61 -27.25
C ASP A 614 3.95 2.11 -26.98
N LEU A 615 2.90 1.48 -27.49
CA LEU A 615 2.74 0.04 -27.41
C LEU A 615 3.61 -0.62 -28.48
N HIS A 616 4.38 -1.63 -28.07
CA HIS A 616 5.27 -2.44 -28.89
C HIS A 616 4.89 -3.92 -28.82
N LEU A 617 5.32 -4.69 -29.83
CA LEU A 617 5.37 -6.13 -29.80
C LEU A 617 6.83 -6.56 -30.00
N GLY A 618 7.38 -7.23 -29.00
CA GLY A 618 8.70 -7.85 -29.09
C GLY A 618 8.61 -9.32 -29.41
N LEU A 619 9.51 -9.82 -30.28
CA LEU A 619 9.74 -11.25 -30.50
C LEU A 619 11.19 -11.59 -30.21
N TRP A 620 11.43 -12.67 -29.49
CA TRP A 620 12.78 -13.20 -29.24
C TRP A 620 12.85 -14.65 -29.68
N ILE A 621 13.91 -15.02 -30.38
CA ILE A 621 14.22 -16.41 -30.69
C ILE A 621 15.69 -16.67 -30.36
N THR A 622 15.95 -17.83 -29.79
CA THR A 622 17.31 -18.24 -29.39
C THR A 622 17.43 -19.76 -29.33
N GLY A 623 18.67 -20.27 -29.44
CA GLY A 623 18.98 -21.69 -29.39
C GLY A 623 18.72 -22.41 -30.70
N LYS A 624 18.13 -23.58 -30.66
CA LYS A 624 17.92 -24.45 -31.84
C LYS A 624 16.55 -24.19 -32.47
N ARG A 625 16.54 -24.08 -33.78
CA ARG A 625 15.32 -24.07 -34.59
C ARG A 625 14.67 -25.44 -34.62
N VAL A 626 15.49 -26.45 -34.81
CA VAL A 626 15.08 -27.86 -34.85
C VAL A 626 15.83 -28.59 -33.74
N MET A 627 15.11 -29.29 -32.88
CA MET A 627 15.67 -30.10 -31.81
C MET A 627 16.41 -31.32 -32.42
N ASP A 628 17.38 -31.80 -31.68
CA ASP A 628 18.10 -33.01 -32.04
C ASP A 628 17.14 -34.20 -32.20
N SER A 629 17.15 -34.81 -33.40
CA SER A 629 16.38 -36.01 -33.66
C SER A 629 17.09 -36.90 -34.70
N TRP A 630 16.72 -38.16 -34.70
CA TRP A 630 17.23 -39.10 -35.72
C TRP A 630 16.75 -38.74 -37.13
N ALA A 631 15.69 -37.98 -37.27
CA ALA A 631 15.02 -37.67 -38.55
C ALA A 631 15.45 -36.33 -39.15
N HIS A 632 16.05 -35.44 -38.37
CA HIS A 632 16.41 -34.07 -38.80
C HIS A 632 17.78 -33.66 -38.30
N ALA A 633 18.53 -32.98 -39.15
CA ALA A 633 19.75 -32.32 -38.74
C ALA A 633 19.45 -31.21 -37.72
N ASN A 634 20.38 -31.00 -36.83
CA ASN A 634 20.33 -29.92 -35.83
C ASN A 634 20.54 -28.57 -36.55
N GLU A 635 19.60 -27.65 -36.40
CA GLU A 635 19.68 -26.32 -36.98
C GLU A 635 19.56 -25.26 -35.90
N ASP A 636 20.46 -24.28 -35.93
CA ASP A 636 20.37 -23.10 -35.07
C ASP A 636 19.31 -22.13 -35.56
N SER A 637 18.72 -21.39 -34.63
CA SER A 637 17.85 -20.24 -34.97
C SER A 637 18.66 -19.22 -35.79
N SER A 638 17.97 -18.49 -36.63
CA SER A 638 18.60 -17.52 -37.52
C SER A 638 17.77 -16.25 -37.71
N ILE A 639 18.43 -15.20 -38.19
CA ILE A 639 17.76 -13.95 -38.56
C ILE A 639 16.69 -14.16 -39.65
N TYR A 640 16.87 -15.16 -40.52
CA TYR A 640 15.92 -15.49 -41.60
C TYR A 640 14.63 -16.10 -41.02
N GLU A 641 14.75 -16.90 -39.98
CA GLU A 641 13.63 -17.47 -39.25
C GLU A 641 12.84 -16.35 -38.55
N LEU A 642 13.50 -15.48 -37.78
CA LEU A 642 12.86 -14.32 -37.14
C LEU A 642 12.17 -13.43 -38.17
N LYS A 643 12.84 -13.17 -39.32
CA LYS A 643 12.26 -12.38 -40.40
C LYS A 643 10.97 -13.01 -40.94
N ALA A 644 10.95 -14.35 -41.10
CA ALA A 644 9.75 -15.05 -41.57
C ALA A 644 8.59 -14.86 -40.61
N TYR A 645 8.78 -15.03 -39.30
CA TYR A 645 7.77 -14.77 -38.28
C TYR A 645 7.31 -13.32 -38.31
N ALA A 646 8.23 -12.37 -38.39
CA ALA A 646 7.92 -10.95 -38.44
C ALA A 646 7.10 -10.57 -39.68
N MET A 647 7.44 -11.12 -40.85
CA MET A 647 6.66 -10.89 -42.10
C MET A 647 5.27 -11.54 -42.02
N ASN A 648 5.14 -12.71 -41.35
CA ASN A 648 3.86 -13.36 -41.10
C ASN A 648 2.94 -12.46 -40.25
N VAL A 649 3.49 -11.82 -39.21
CA VAL A 649 2.72 -10.85 -38.37
C VAL A 649 2.21 -9.69 -39.25
N LEU A 650 3.06 -9.07 -40.06
CA LEU A 650 2.64 -7.98 -40.96
C LEU A 650 1.57 -8.45 -41.96
N SER A 651 1.75 -9.64 -42.53
CA SER A 651 0.78 -10.25 -43.44
C SER A 651 -0.56 -10.52 -42.77
N ARG A 652 -0.55 -11.00 -41.53
CA ARG A 652 -1.74 -11.27 -40.73
C ARG A 652 -2.54 -10.00 -40.42
N LEU A 653 -1.84 -8.88 -40.24
CA LEU A 653 -2.44 -7.55 -40.11
C LEU A 653 -2.93 -6.97 -41.41
N GLY A 654 -2.66 -7.64 -42.56
CA GLY A 654 -3.02 -7.18 -43.88
C GLY A 654 -2.17 -6.01 -44.39
N ILE A 655 -1.01 -5.77 -43.81
CA ILE A 655 -0.11 -4.66 -44.16
C ILE A 655 0.75 -5.08 -45.37
N PRO A 656 0.58 -4.45 -46.54
CA PRO A 656 1.31 -4.85 -47.74
C PRO A 656 2.78 -4.44 -47.67
N LEU A 657 3.69 -5.40 -47.78
CA LEU A 657 5.14 -5.17 -47.77
C LEU A 657 5.62 -4.22 -48.90
N GLY A 658 4.98 -4.20 -50.04
CA GLY A 658 5.29 -3.30 -51.18
C GLY A 658 5.09 -1.79 -50.90
N GLY A 659 4.51 -1.46 -49.74
CA GLY A 659 4.35 -0.09 -49.25
C GLY A 659 5.39 0.36 -48.25
N LEU A 660 6.26 -0.57 -47.81
CA LEU A 660 7.28 -0.37 -46.81
C LEU A 660 8.67 -0.34 -47.44
N LEU A 661 9.59 0.39 -46.82
CA LEU A 661 11.00 0.47 -47.21
C LEU A 661 11.82 -0.39 -46.24
N VAL A 662 12.61 -1.29 -46.77
CA VAL A 662 13.54 -2.13 -46.00
C VAL A 662 14.94 -1.56 -46.18
N LYS A 663 15.61 -1.30 -45.05
CA LYS A 663 16.98 -0.73 -44.97
C LYS A 663 17.83 -1.53 -44.00
N GLU A 664 19.13 -1.35 -44.11
CA GLU A 664 20.04 -1.76 -43.05
C GLU A 664 19.83 -0.88 -41.80
N GLY A 665 19.77 -1.49 -40.63
CA GLY A 665 19.59 -0.78 -39.36
C GLY A 665 20.91 -0.26 -38.80
N THR A 666 20.79 0.79 -38.00
CA THR A 666 21.96 1.44 -37.33
C THR A 666 21.81 1.46 -35.81
N ASN A 667 20.78 0.78 -35.28
CA ASN A 667 20.52 0.72 -33.86
C ASN A 667 21.57 -0.13 -33.13
N ASP A 668 22.20 0.44 -32.13
CA ASP A 668 23.35 -0.12 -31.42
C ASP A 668 22.99 -1.28 -30.48
N ILE A 669 21.71 -1.60 -30.29
CA ILE A 669 21.31 -2.85 -29.61
C ILE A 669 21.60 -4.09 -30.48
N PHE A 670 21.80 -3.93 -31.77
CA PHE A 670 22.03 -5.02 -32.70
C PHE A 670 23.48 -5.07 -33.20
N ALA A 671 24.02 -6.27 -33.41
CA ALA A 671 25.23 -6.48 -34.18
C ALA A 671 24.98 -6.31 -35.68
N LYS A 672 23.83 -6.75 -36.15
CA LYS A 672 23.29 -6.55 -37.50
C LYS A 672 21.78 -6.49 -37.44
N SER A 673 21.16 -5.51 -38.09
CA SER A 673 19.70 -5.37 -38.14
C SER A 673 19.21 -4.91 -39.51
N ILE A 674 17.91 -5.11 -39.72
CA ILE A 674 17.15 -4.48 -40.80
C ILE A 674 15.99 -3.71 -40.18
N VAL A 675 15.71 -2.54 -40.74
CA VAL A 675 14.62 -1.66 -40.37
C VAL A 675 13.57 -1.62 -41.49
N VAL A 676 12.32 -1.73 -41.10
CA VAL A 676 11.16 -1.60 -42.01
C VAL A 676 10.45 -0.33 -41.65
N GLU A 677 10.51 0.63 -42.58
CA GLU A 677 9.92 1.97 -42.45
C GLU A 677 8.73 2.18 -43.38
N ASP A 678 7.87 3.09 -43.00
CA ASP A 678 6.87 3.62 -43.91
C ASP A 678 7.48 4.68 -44.84
N ARG A 679 6.71 5.14 -45.82
CA ARG A 679 7.13 6.17 -46.77
C ARG A 679 7.49 7.52 -46.14
N ASN A 680 7.06 7.76 -44.92
CA ASN A 680 7.36 8.96 -44.14
C ASN A 680 8.57 8.80 -43.23
N GLY A 681 9.29 7.67 -43.30
CA GLY A 681 10.45 7.37 -42.49
C GLY A 681 10.12 6.91 -41.03
N LYS A 682 8.85 6.55 -40.72
CA LYS A 682 8.51 6.02 -39.42
C LYS A 682 8.81 4.53 -39.35
N VAL A 683 9.58 4.13 -38.38
CA VAL A 683 9.92 2.73 -38.11
C VAL A 683 8.66 1.96 -37.71
N CYS A 684 8.35 0.91 -38.46
CA CYS A 684 7.26 -0.02 -38.20
C CYS A 684 7.75 -1.28 -37.47
N LEU A 685 8.96 -1.71 -37.83
CA LEU A 685 9.61 -2.92 -37.34
C LEU A 685 11.12 -2.75 -37.46
N GLU A 686 11.84 -3.14 -36.46
CA GLU A 686 13.27 -3.38 -36.53
C GLU A 686 13.57 -4.81 -36.02
N LEU A 687 14.45 -5.54 -36.70
CA LEU A 687 14.82 -6.89 -36.28
C LEU A 687 16.29 -7.17 -36.58
N GLY A 688 16.92 -7.96 -35.72
CA GLY A 688 18.33 -8.26 -35.90
C GLY A 688 18.89 -9.26 -34.89
N LEU A 689 20.20 -9.48 -35.01
CA LEU A 689 21.00 -10.19 -34.02
C LEU A 689 21.39 -9.20 -32.92
N VAL A 690 21.06 -9.50 -31.67
CA VAL A 690 21.42 -8.68 -30.51
C VAL A 690 22.95 -8.63 -30.35
N SER A 691 23.47 -7.46 -29.96
CA SER A 691 24.91 -7.28 -29.80
C SER A 691 25.44 -8.09 -28.61
N LYS A 692 26.67 -8.67 -28.78
CA LYS A 692 27.30 -9.49 -27.74
C LYS A 692 27.54 -8.72 -26.44
N ALA A 693 27.77 -7.42 -26.51
CA ALA A 693 27.95 -6.57 -25.33
C ALA A 693 26.69 -6.54 -24.45
N LEU A 694 25.50 -6.40 -25.05
CA LEU A 694 24.24 -6.40 -24.30
C LEU A 694 23.86 -7.79 -23.79
N LEU A 695 24.13 -8.84 -24.55
CA LEU A 695 23.94 -10.20 -24.08
C LEU A 695 24.77 -10.47 -22.81
N ALA A 696 26.01 -10.00 -22.77
CA ALA A 696 26.88 -10.13 -21.60
C ALA A 696 26.36 -9.35 -20.38
N VAL A 697 25.80 -8.16 -20.59
CA VAL A 697 25.19 -7.36 -19.50
C VAL A 697 23.99 -8.07 -18.88
N CYS A 698 23.23 -8.84 -19.69
CA CYS A 698 22.08 -9.62 -19.23
C CYS A 698 22.42 -11.08 -18.90
N GLU A 699 23.72 -11.44 -18.83
CA GLU A 699 24.21 -12.81 -18.51
C GLU A 699 23.67 -13.89 -19.47
N VAL A 700 23.56 -13.55 -20.76
CA VAL A 700 23.12 -14.49 -21.81
C VAL A 700 24.31 -14.87 -22.69
N ASP A 701 24.70 -16.14 -22.66
CA ASP A 701 25.89 -16.68 -23.40
C ASP A 701 25.58 -17.16 -24.83
N GLN A 702 24.32 -17.18 -25.23
CA GLN A 702 23.88 -17.65 -26.55
C GLN A 702 23.38 -16.52 -27.44
N GLU A 703 23.41 -16.73 -28.76
CA GLU A 703 22.87 -15.74 -29.71
C GLU A 703 21.37 -15.58 -29.57
N VAL A 704 20.91 -14.32 -29.52
CA VAL A 704 19.52 -13.96 -29.47
C VAL A 704 19.17 -13.07 -30.65
N TYR A 705 18.11 -13.42 -31.33
CA TYR A 705 17.53 -12.62 -32.41
C TYR A 705 16.27 -11.95 -31.84
N PHE A 706 16.17 -10.64 -32.03
CA PHE A 706 15.08 -9.81 -31.51
C PHE A 706 14.39 -9.03 -32.62
N ALA A 707 13.06 -8.95 -32.58
CA ALA A 707 12.27 -8.08 -33.43
C ALA A 707 11.39 -7.18 -32.58
N ASP A 708 11.39 -5.89 -32.89
CA ASP A 708 10.61 -4.85 -32.23
C ASP A 708 9.65 -4.20 -33.22
N PHE A 709 8.36 -4.39 -33.01
CA PHE A 709 7.31 -3.75 -33.76
C PHE A 709 6.76 -2.58 -32.99
N ASN A 710 6.77 -1.39 -33.59
CA ASN A 710 6.00 -0.29 -33.05
C ASN A 710 4.51 -0.49 -33.37
N TRP A 711 3.79 -1.09 -32.43
CA TRP A 711 2.37 -1.42 -32.59
C TRP A 711 1.51 -0.17 -32.77
N SER A 712 1.82 0.91 -32.08
CA SER A 712 1.13 2.19 -32.21
C SER A 712 1.21 2.76 -33.64
N VAL A 713 2.33 2.54 -34.35
CA VAL A 713 2.51 2.94 -35.75
C VAL A 713 1.76 1.99 -36.67
N LEU A 714 1.85 0.66 -36.43
CA LEU A 714 1.17 -0.34 -37.26
C LEU A 714 -0.34 -0.19 -37.25
N MET A 715 -0.95 0.13 -36.08
CA MET A 715 -2.40 0.37 -35.99
C MET A 715 -2.89 1.51 -36.94
N LYS A 716 -2.04 2.48 -37.21
CA LYS A 716 -2.34 3.57 -38.15
C LYS A 716 -2.20 3.16 -39.60
N LYS A 717 -1.61 2.00 -39.88
CA LYS A 717 -1.35 1.45 -41.23
C LYS A 717 -2.31 0.34 -41.65
N LEU A 718 -3.20 -0.06 -40.76
CA LEU A 718 -4.19 -1.08 -41.08
C LEU A 718 -4.97 -0.74 -42.34
N PRO A 719 -5.26 -1.73 -43.21
CA PRO A 719 -6.07 -1.52 -44.40
C PRO A 719 -7.48 -1.03 -44.03
N LYS A 720 -7.94 0.01 -44.74
CA LYS A 720 -9.29 0.57 -44.50
C LYS A 720 -10.40 -0.23 -45.19
N LYS A 721 -10.06 -1.25 -45.99
CA LYS A 721 -11.00 -2.07 -46.74
C LYS A 721 -11.12 -3.45 -46.08
N ASP A 722 -12.31 -3.98 -46.09
CA ASP A 722 -12.58 -5.34 -45.69
C ASP A 722 -11.85 -6.34 -46.61
N VAL A 723 -11.59 -7.54 -46.07
CA VAL A 723 -11.02 -8.64 -46.84
C VAL A 723 -11.97 -8.98 -47.98
N SER A 724 -11.46 -8.96 -49.19
CA SER A 724 -12.21 -9.36 -50.37
C SER A 724 -11.76 -10.72 -50.89
N TYR A 725 -12.71 -11.58 -51.20
CA TYR A 725 -12.45 -12.87 -51.83
C TYR A 725 -12.17 -12.66 -53.33
N THR A 726 -11.09 -13.30 -53.82
CA THR A 726 -10.81 -13.48 -55.25
C THR A 726 -10.70 -14.94 -55.55
N GLU A 727 -11.28 -15.39 -56.69
CA GLU A 727 -11.14 -16.78 -57.12
C GLU A 727 -9.69 -17.13 -57.39
N LEU A 728 -9.29 -18.34 -57.00
CA LEU A 728 -7.99 -18.89 -57.36
C LEU A 728 -7.89 -19.08 -58.87
N SER A 729 -6.74 -18.73 -59.46
CA SER A 729 -6.51 -18.92 -60.88
C SER A 729 -6.65 -20.41 -61.24
N LYS A 730 -7.44 -20.70 -62.26
CA LYS A 730 -7.61 -22.01 -62.87
C LYS A 730 -6.44 -22.39 -63.82
N PHE A 731 -5.58 -21.42 -64.10
CA PHE A 731 -4.50 -21.57 -65.01
C PHE A 731 -3.16 -21.81 -64.31
N PRO A 732 -2.33 -22.77 -64.76
CA PRO A 732 -1.08 -23.10 -64.10
C PRO A 732 -0.09 -21.94 -64.21
N ALA A 733 0.67 -21.73 -63.13
CA ALA A 733 1.79 -20.81 -63.13
C ALA A 733 3.02 -21.45 -63.84
N VAL A 734 3.81 -20.61 -64.45
CA VAL A 734 5.07 -21.00 -65.08
C VAL A 734 6.26 -20.53 -64.26
N ARG A 735 7.15 -21.46 -63.87
CA ARG A 735 8.37 -21.12 -63.16
C ARG A 735 9.56 -21.12 -64.16
N ARG A 736 10.43 -20.10 -64.00
CA ARG A 736 11.72 -20.01 -64.72
C ARG A 736 12.83 -19.65 -63.74
N ASP A 737 13.90 -20.37 -63.80
CA ASP A 737 15.04 -20.18 -62.96
C ASP A 737 16.20 -19.53 -63.72
N LEU A 738 16.90 -18.60 -63.06
CA LEU A 738 18.08 -17.94 -63.59
C LEU A 738 19.20 -18.04 -62.59
N ALA A 739 20.40 -18.39 -63.09
CA ALA A 739 21.61 -18.21 -62.27
C ALA A 739 22.28 -16.89 -62.68
N LEU A 740 22.30 -15.94 -61.73
CA LEU A 740 22.76 -14.57 -61.92
C LEU A 740 24.13 -14.40 -61.25
N LEU A 741 25.17 -14.13 -62.00
CA LEU A 741 26.44 -13.67 -61.48
C LEU A 741 26.40 -12.18 -61.22
N LEU A 742 26.60 -11.77 -59.98
CA LEU A 742 26.42 -10.39 -59.51
C LEU A 742 27.64 -9.94 -58.70
N ASP A 743 27.82 -8.63 -58.54
CA ASP A 743 28.75 -8.07 -57.57
C ASP A 743 28.31 -8.47 -56.15
N VAL A 744 29.25 -8.74 -55.26
CA VAL A 744 29.00 -9.17 -53.89
C VAL A 744 28.14 -8.15 -53.13
N ASN A 745 28.19 -6.86 -53.46
CA ASN A 745 27.46 -5.81 -52.79
C ASN A 745 26.01 -5.68 -53.33
N VAL A 746 25.60 -6.36 -54.36
CA VAL A 746 24.23 -6.25 -54.90
C VAL A 746 23.24 -7.04 -54.03
N PRO A 747 22.33 -6.41 -53.29
CA PRO A 747 21.37 -7.15 -52.48
C PRO A 747 20.29 -7.80 -53.37
N PHE A 748 19.73 -8.91 -52.89
CA PHE A 748 18.63 -9.60 -53.62
C PHE A 748 17.39 -8.70 -53.78
N ALA A 749 17.16 -7.79 -52.84
CA ALA A 749 16.06 -6.81 -52.95
C ALA A 749 16.14 -5.94 -54.22
N ASP A 750 17.33 -5.62 -54.69
CA ASP A 750 17.50 -4.90 -55.94
C ASP A 750 17.15 -5.77 -57.17
N VAL A 751 17.50 -7.05 -57.17
CA VAL A 751 17.08 -8.00 -58.20
C VAL A 751 15.56 -8.11 -58.24
N GLU A 752 14.91 -8.28 -57.10
CA GLU A 752 13.46 -8.33 -57.00
C GLU A 752 12.80 -7.03 -57.48
N ARG A 753 13.30 -5.87 -57.07
CA ARG A 753 12.81 -4.55 -57.45
C ARG A 753 12.90 -4.35 -58.96
N VAL A 754 14.01 -4.67 -59.55
CA VAL A 754 14.19 -4.55 -61.03
C VAL A 754 13.25 -5.49 -61.78
N ALA A 755 13.14 -6.76 -61.36
CA ALA A 755 12.23 -7.72 -61.96
C ALA A 755 10.76 -7.27 -61.89
N ARG A 756 10.31 -6.88 -60.72
CA ARG A 756 8.92 -6.36 -60.52
C ARG A 756 8.66 -5.07 -61.30
N SER A 757 9.66 -4.22 -61.49
CA SER A 757 9.51 -3.01 -62.34
C SER A 757 9.27 -3.36 -63.80
N CYS A 758 9.81 -4.48 -64.25
CA CYS A 758 9.69 -4.95 -65.65
C CYS A 758 8.29 -5.51 -65.96
N GLU A 759 7.75 -6.28 -65.02
CA GLU A 759 6.46 -6.95 -65.15
C GLU A 759 5.64 -6.87 -63.85
N LYS A 760 4.61 -6.07 -63.86
CA LYS A 760 3.81 -5.79 -62.62
C LYS A 760 2.59 -6.68 -62.48
N LYS A 761 2.12 -7.30 -63.57
CA LYS A 761 0.85 -8.03 -63.57
C LYS A 761 1.03 -9.54 -63.60
N LEU A 762 1.96 -10.03 -64.40
CA LEU A 762 2.15 -11.46 -64.62
C LEU A 762 3.24 -12.08 -63.72
N LEU A 763 4.18 -11.28 -63.23
CA LEU A 763 5.21 -11.76 -62.30
C LEU A 763 4.64 -11.82 -60.86
N ARG A 764 4.35 -13.04 -60.40
CA ARG A 764 3.73 -13.29 -59.09
C ARG A 764 4.78 -13.38 -58.00
N LYS A 765 5.88 -14.10 -58.25
CA LYS A 765 6.87 -14.38 -57.21
C LYS A 765 8.28 -14.29 -57.75
N VAL A 766 9.20 -13.80 -56.98
CA VAL A 766 10.63 -13.79 -57.18
C VAL A 766 11.27 -14.40 -55.97
N GLU A 767 11.99 -15.51 -56.11
CA GLU A 767 12.54 -16.28 -54.99
C GLU A 767 14.01 -16.52 -55.19
N LEU A 768 14.80 -16.25 -54.18
CA LEU A 768 16.19 -16.65 -54.09
C LEU A 768 16.22 -18.03 -53.44
N PHE A 769 16.66 -19.08 -54.15
CA PHE A 769 16.69 -20.43 -53.63
C PHE A 769 18.10 -21.00 -53.44
N ASP A 770 19.14 -20.36 -54.00
CA ASP A 770 20.53 -20.70 -53.72
C ASP A 770 21.41 -19.45 -53.84
N VAL A 771 22.45 -19.42 -52.97
CA VAL A 771 23.50 -18.38 -52.94
C VAL A 771 24.83 -19.07 -52.92
N TYR A 772 25.65 -18.86 -53.96
CA TYR A 772 27.00 -19.41 -53.99
C TYR A 772 28.03 -18.29 -53.99
N GLU A 773 28.93 -18.36 -52.98
CA GLU A 773 30.12 -17.52 -52.83
C GLU A 773 31.31 -18.44 -52.62
N GLY A 774 32.19 -18.63 -53.62
CA GLY A 774 33.27 -19.56 -53.53
C GLY A 774 34.32 -19.44 -54.61
N GLU A 775 35.36 -20.31 -54.51
CA GLU A 775 36.57 -20.26 -55.32
C GLU A 775 36.38 -20.41 -56.83
N HIS A 776 35.18 -20.83 -57.29
CA HIS A 776 34.88 -20.99 -58.70
C HIS A 776 34.20 -19.73 -59.33
N LEU A 777 34.18 -18.62 -58.59
CA LEU A 777 33.68 -17.35 -59.06
C LEU A 777 34.80 -16.30 -59.19
N PRO A 778 34.68 -15.34 -60.10
CA PRO A 778 35.57 -14.19 -60.11
C PRO A 778 35.58 -13.44 -58.75
N ALA A 779 36.76 -12.92 -58.39
CA ALA A 779 36.88 -12.18 -57.13
C ALA A 779 35.86 -11.00 -57.06
N GLY A 780 35.18 -10.85 -55.97
CA GLY A 780 34.15 -9.80 -55.72
C GLY A 780 32.79 -10.12 -56.35
N LYS A 781 32.59 -11.36 -56.84
CA LYS A 781 31.32 -11.81 -57.43
C LYS A 781 30.64 -12.88 -56.59
N LYS A 782 29.32 -12.94 -56.64
CA LYS A 782 28.48 -14.00 -56.10
C LYS A 782 27.48 -14.50 -57.13
N SER A 783 26.97 -15.69 -56.96
CA SER A 783 25.94 -16.27 -57.81
C SER A 783 24.63 -16.39 -57.02
N TYR A 784 23.56 -15.80 -57.55
CA TYR A 784 22.18 -15.98 -57.05
C TYR A 784 21.44 -16.94 -58.01
N ALA A 785 20.88 -18.02 -57.49
CA ALA A 785 19.88 -18.81 -58.21
C ALA A 785 18.46 -18.28 -57.85
N VAL A 786 17.84 -17.68 -58.83
CA VAL A 786 16.56 -16.93 -58.65
C VAL A 786 15.47 -17.59 -59.47
N ALA A 787 14.36 -17.90 -58.82
CA ALA A 787 13.15 -18.41 -59.48
C ALA A 787 12.14 -17.28 -59.69
N PHE A 788 11.60 -17.19 -60.87
CA PHE A 788 10.56 -16.27 -61.30
C PHE A 788 9.28 -17.06 -61.59
N THR A 789 8.22 -16.80 -60.85
CA THR A 789 6.89 -17.41 -61.06
C THR A 789 5.98 -16.45 -61.79
N LEU A 790 5.55 -16.84 -62.96
CA LEU A 790 4.66 -16.06 -63.86
C LEU A 790 3.29 -16.73 -63.94
N SER A 791 2.20 -15.94 -63.84
CA SER A 791 0.84 -16.45 -63.98
C SER A 791 -0.10 -15.38 -64.52
N ASP A 792 -0.96 -15.77 -65.45
CA ASP A 792 -2.08 -14.97 -65.96
C ASP A 792 -3.39 -15.55 -65.37
N GLU A 793 -4.18 -14.74 -64.77
CA GLU A 793 -5.48 -15.15 -64.16
C GLU A 793 -6.57 -15.44 -65.20
N SER A 794 -6.40 -14.95 -66.43
CA SER A 794 -7.36 -15.06 -67.50
C SER A 794 -7.11 -16.18 -68.52
N LYS A 795 -5.85 -16.68 -68.62
CA LYS A 795 -5.45 -17.70 -69.57
C LYS A 795 -4.15 -18.38 -69.22
N THR A 796 -3.91 -19.55 -69.80
CA THR A 796 -2.65 -20.24 -69.72
C THR A 796 -1.58 -19.45 -70.46
N MET A 797 -0.43 -19.22 -69.82
CA MET A 797 0.72 -18.57 -70.44
C MET A 797 1.38 -19.50 -71.48
N ASN A 798 1.76 -18.98 -72.63
CA ASN A 798 2.53 -19.70 -73.61
C ASN A 798 4.03 -19.38 -73.52
N ASP A 799 4.87 -20.26 -74.08
CA ASP A 799 6.36 -20.13 -73.99
C ASP A 799 6.83 -18.81 -74.60
N LYS A 800 6.26 -18.37 -75.73
CA LYS A 800 6.63 -17.10 -76.36
C LYS A 800 6.41 -15.87 -75.49
N GLN A 801 5.31 -15.83 -74.75
CA GLN A 801 5.04 -14.77 -73.74
C GLN A 801 5.99 -14.84 -72.58
N THR A 802 6.25 -16.04 -72.05
CA THR A 802 7.15 -16.27 -70.93
C THR A 802 8.56 -15.84 -71.29
N GLU A 803 9.08 -16.27 -72.43
CA GLU A 803 10.41 -15.90 -72.96
C GLU A 803 10.56 -14.40 -73.18
N ALA A 804 9.53 -13.72 -73.73
CA ALA A 804 9.54 -12.28 -73.91
C ALA A 804 9.65 -11.51 -72.58
N ILE A 805 8.93 -11.96 -71.50
CA ILE A 805 8.99 -11.37 -70.18
C ILE A 805 10.35 -11.63 -69.56
N MET A 806 10.82 -12.87 -69.62
CA MET A 806 12.11 -13.24 -69.05
C MET A 806 13.26 -12.51 -69.74
N GLY A 807 13.22 -12.40 -71.07
CA GLY A 807 14.22 -11.64 -71.81
C GLY A 807 14.25 -10.15 -71.44
N LYS A 808 13.08 -9.56 -71.14
CA LYS A 808 12.99 -8.18 -70.63
C LYS A 808 13.60 -8.06 -69.24
N ILE A 809 13.30 -8.99 -68.36
CA ILE A 809 13.84 -9.01 -66.98
C ILE A 809 15.36 -9.17 -67.03
N ILE A 810 15.90 -10.15 -67.82
CA ILE A 810 17.34 -10.41 -67.95
C ILE A 810 18.03 -9.13 -68.40
N LYS A 811 17.53 -8.52 -69.49
CA LYS A 811 18.12 -7.31 -70.04
C LYS A 811 18.16 -6.16 -69.04
N GLN A 812 17.13 -5.97 -68.21
CA GLN A 812 17.12 -4.94 -67.22
C GLN A 812 18.04 -5.26 -66.00
N LEU A 813 18.14 -6.52 -65.60
CA LEU A 813 19.10 -6.96 -64.58
C LEU A 813 20.56 -6.74 -65.06
N GLN A 814 20.85 -7.02 -66.32
CA GLN A 814 22.15 -6.73 -66.90
C GLN A 814 22.47 -5.24 -66.93
N GLN A 815 21.49 -4.42 -67.34
CA GLN A 815 21.69 -2.97 -67.49
C GLN A 815 21.80 -2.24 -66.17
N GLN A 816 20.99 -2.60 -65.18
CA GLN A 816 20.90 -1.85 -63.92
C GLN A 816 21.82 -2.40 -62.84
N LEU A 817 22.07 -3.71 -62.82
CA LEU A 817 22.84 -4.39 -61.75
C LEU A 817 24.11 -5.05 -62.24
N GLY A 818 24.42 -4.96 -63.55
CA GLY A 818 25.57 -5.62 -64.14
C GLY A 818 25.52 -7.16 -64.00
N ALA A 819 24.31 -7.73 -63.96
CA ALA A 819 24.12 -9.17 -63.82
C ALA A 819 24.57 -9.91 -65.08
N GLU A 820 25.27 -11.00 -64.91
CA GLU A 820 25.65 -11.94 -65.98
C GLU A 820 24.90 -13.24 -65.79
N LEU A 821 24.44 -13.87 -66.90
CA LEU A 821 23.89 -15.24 -66.78
C LEU A 821 25.03 -16.25 -66.72
N ARG A 822 24.92 -17.14 -65.73
CA ARG A 822 25.85 -18.25 -65.58
C ARG A 822 25.31 -19.54 -66.17
#